data_8154910104a6cd5cd6020f5427352cc6
#
_entry.id   8154910104a6cd5cd6020f5427352cc6
#
_cell.length_a   1.000
_cell.length_b   1.000
_cell.length_c   1.000
_cell.angle_alpha   90.00
_cell.angle_beta   90.00
_cell.angle_gamma   90.00
#
_symmetry.space_group_name_H-M   'P 1'
#
loop_
_entity.id
_entity.type
_entity.pdbx_description
1 polymer ?
#
loop_
_entity_poly.entity_id
_entity_poly.type
_entity_poly.pdbx_seq_one_letter_code
_entity_poly.pdbx_strand_id
1 'polypeptide(L)'
;MLFRSWAQDYTRGDPQTALTKGAAWDGPTGTTISFVPDAEIFEDVRFDRDTLAHRMREMAFLTAGLSLRLVDERGDGSDETWRYEGGIAEYVAFMNHGKEVVHPGVVTVAARDEAEGVEVDVALQWNTTYQPAIFSFANAINTHEGGTHMVGFRTALTRVVNSYARANSLLKEKDENLTGEDVAEGLAAVISVRLPEPQFEGQTKTKLGNTHIRGIVDSATNSALAEYFEEHPSEAKAIANKVVSAARARAAARKAREAARKTAFGSGGLPGKLTDCVSTDPSISELYLVEGNSAGGTAVDARDREFQAVLPLRGKILNVEKARIDRVFGNAEIQAMVAAMGIGTGDDIETEKARYHKLVLMTDADVDGAHIRTLILTFLYRHMRPLIDAGYVYIAQPPLYRVRLGKEQIYLSKDAEVEDYAVGQRLEQVQVATDAGPLPVDQELYRSIVRALREQEVATTRIRSAHGGIVADLARHPALLAADLEPDAIAGWFEGGGADDERFAIEVVATDPDGTLLLRRTERHTGAVETLSLPAAIFTGQAYAALRSSHARLLELVGPGPFHVAQGRKEADAVGHAALRDAIFDCCKDGLEISRFKGLGEMNAEQLRDTAMAPATRTLLQVTMESAAEADALFVTLMGDQVEERREFIESHARDAQGIDV
;
A
#
# COMPACT_ATOMS: atom_id res chain seq x y z
N MET A 1 -36.72 29.61 -17.34
CA MET A 1 -37.16 29.09 -16.00
C MET A 1 -36.24 29.72 -14.96
N LEU A 2 -36.84 30.34 -13.92
CA LEU A 2 -36.03 30.87 -12.80
C LEU A 2 -35.82 29.72 -11.82
N PHE A 3 -34.60 29.20 -11.72
CA PHE A 3 -34.21 28.21 -10.71
C PHE A 3 -34.09 28.89 -9.34
N ARG A 4 -34.17 28.13 -8.28
CA ARG A 4 -33.99 28.58 -6.90
C ARG A 4 -33.20 27.57 -6.10
N SER A 5 -32.49 28.05 -5.09
CA SER A 5 -31.89 27.20 -4.08
C SER A 5 -32.94 26.70 -3.08
N TRP A 6 -32.71 25.51 -2.56
CA TRP A 6 -33.53 24.90 -1.50
C TRP A 6 -32.54 24.28 -0.51
N ALA A 7 -32.84 24.37 0.79
CA ALA A 7 -31.99 23.83 1.85
C ALA A 7 -32.84 23.16 2.94
N GLN A 8 -32.28 22.12 3.53
CA GLN A 8 -32.85 21.43 4.69
C GLN A 8 -31.75 20.82 5.54
N ASP A 9 -31.84 20.92 6.86
CA ASP A 9 -30.87 20.42 7.81
C ASP A 9 -31.38 19.18 8.53
N TYR A 10 -30.50 18.27 8.84
CA TYR A 10 -30.76 17.00 9.48
C TYR A 10 -29.82 16.75 10.66
N THR A 11 -30.28 16.06 11.69
CA THR A 11 -29.46 15.51 12.77
C THR A 11 -29.84 14.04 12.98
N ARG A 12 -28.89 13.15 12.82
CA ARG A 12 -29.07 11.68 12.93
C ARG A 12 -30.22 11.14 12.07
N GLY A 13 -30.43 11.73 10.88
CA GLY A 13 -31.49 11.35 9.95
C GLY A 13 -32.83 12.07 10.16
N ASP A 14 -33.00 12.75 11.29
CA ASP A 14 -34.24 13.50 11.58
C ASP A 14 -34.13 14.94 11.03
N PRO A 15 -35.14 15.42 10.24
CA PRO A 15 -35.14 16.76 9.71
C PRO A 15 -35.30 17.80 10.84
N GLN A 16 -34.35 18.71 10.95
CA GLN A 16 -34.36 19.80 11.93
C GLN A 16 -35.09 21.02 11.41
N THR A 17 -35.11 21.21 10.09
CA THR A 17 -35.78 22.32 9.43
C THR A 17 -36.75 21.79 8.37
N ALA A 18 -37.79 22.57 8.06
CA ALA A 18 -38.59 22.33 6.85
C ALA A 18 -37.76 22.68 5.61
N LEU A 19 -38.11 22.11 4.45
CA LEU A 19 -37.49 22.45 3.17
C LEU A 19 -37.66 23.96 2.89
N THR A 20 -36.54 24.69 2.98
CA THR A 20 -36.51 26.16 2.92
C THR A 20 -36.20 26.63 1.52
N LYS A 21 -37.03 27.54 1.00
CA LYS A 21 -36.82 28.17 -0.31
C LYS A 21 -35.86 29.34 -0.19
N GLY A 22 -34.73 29.26 -0.86
CA GLY A 22 -33.71 30.31 -0.90
C GLY A 22 -33.86 31.29 -2.08
N ALA A 23 -32.76 31.97 -2.38
CA ALA A 23 -32.67 32.99 -3.43
C ALA A 23 -32.88 32.42 -4.85
N ALA A 24 -33.09 33.30 -5.82
CA ALA A 24 -33.00 32.93 -7.24
C ALA A 24 -31.57 32.41 -7.56
N TRP A 25 -31.50 31.38 -8.41
CA TRP A 25 -30.29 30.73 -8.78
C TRP A 25 -30.07 30.86 -10.29
N ASP A 26 -28.92 31.44 -10.67
CA ASP A 26 -28.58 31.69 -12.08
C ASP A 26 -27.53 30.71 -12.60
N GLY A 27 -26.97 29.89 -11.71
CA GLY A 27 -25.93 28.90 -12.03
C GLY A 27 -26.49 27.55 -12.53
N PRO A 28 -25.62 26.60 -12.80
CA PRO A 28 -26.00 25.24 -13.18
C PRO A 28 -26.82 24.57 -12.05
N THR A 29 -27.70 23.65 -12.43
CA THR A 29 -28.45 22.85 -11.46
C THR A 29 -27.54 21.83 -10.79
N GLY A 30 -27.77 21.57 -9.51
CA GLY A 30 -26.99 20.58 -8.76
C GLY A 30 -27.53 20.36 -7.36
N THR A 31 -26.93 19.42 -6.65
CA THR A 31 -27.23 19.13 -5.25
C THR A 31 -25.93 19.16 -4.45
N THR A 32 -25.95 19.88 -3.32
CA THR A 32 -24.82 19.87 -2.36
C THR A 32 -25.28 19.15 -1.10
N ILE A 33 -24.51 18.20 -0.65
CA ILE A 33 -24.72 17.47 0.60
C ILE A 33 -23.48 17.71 1.48
N SER A 34 -23.71 18.25 2.68
CA SER A 34 -22.67 18.41 3.70
C SER A 34 -23.04 17.57 4.90
N PHE A 35 -22.08 16.84 5.47
CA PHE A 35 -22.35 16.03 6.66
C PHE A 35 -21.09 15.90 7.53
N VAL A 36 -21.32 15.64 8.81
CA VAL A 36 -20.29 15.30 9.79
C VAL A 36 -20.64 13.91 10.34
N PRO A 37 -19.73 12.94 10.28
CA PRO A 37 -19.96 11.62 10.87
C PRO A 37 -20.14 11.72 12.38
N ASP A 38 -21.09 10.96 12.93
CA ASP A 38 -21.37 10.92 14.37
C ASP A 38 -20.41 9.94 15.07
N ALA A 39 -19.54 10.45 15.94
CA ALA A 39 -18.56 9.65 16.70
C ALA A 39 -19.20 8.67 17.71
N GLU A 40 -20.50 8.80 18.02
CA GLU A 40 -21.23 7.81 18.83
C GLU A 40 -21.65 6.57 18.00
N ILE A 41 -21.67 6.71 16.66
CA ILE A 41 -22.08 5.65 15.73
C ILE A 41 -20.87 5.02 15.05
N PHE A 42 -19.90 5.84 14.65
CA PHE A 42 -18.70 5.40 13.93
C PHE A 42 -17.49 5.37 14.86
N GLU A 43 -16.77 4.26 14.90
CA GLU A 43 -15.54 4.10 15.68
C GLU A 43 -14.42 5.02 15.20
N ASP A 44 -14.32 5.23 13.87
CA ASP A 44 -13.44 6.21 13.23
C ASP A 44 -14.27 7.15 12.36
N VAL A 45 -14.10 8.45 12.59
CA VAL A 45 -14.76 9.53 11.84
C VAL A 45 -13.83 10.19 10.81
N ARG A 46 -12.62 9.68 10.66
CA ARG A 46 -11.65 10.16 9.68
C ARG A 46 -11.83 9.42 8.36
N PHE A 47 -12.08 10.20 7.31
CA PHE A 47 -12.09 9.64 5.96
C PHE A 47 -10.66 9.34 5.51
N ASP A 48 -10.46 8.11 5.02
CA ASP A 48 -9.24 7.76 4.29
C ASP A 48 -9.32 8.29 2.86
N ARG A 49 -8.33 9.12 2.50
CA ARG A 49 -8.29 9.77 1.19
C ARG A 49 -8.09 8.78 0.05
N ASP A 50 -7.21 7.81 0.25
CA ASP A 50 -6.78 6.90 -0.82
C ASP A 50 -7.91 5.93 -1.16
N THR A 51 -8.62 5.45 -0.16
CA THR A 51 -9.86 4.66 -0.34
C THR A 51 -10.91 5.43 -1.14
N LEU A 52 -11.13 6.72 -0.84
CA LEU A 52 -12.07 7.56 -1.59
C LEU A 52 -11.62 7.81 -3.02
N ALA A 53 -10.35 8.17 -3.23
CA ALA A 53 -9.76 8.42 -4.54
C ALA A 53 -9.87 7.20 -5.45
N HIS A 54 -9.53 6.01 -4.90
CA HIS A 54 -9.66 4.75 -5.60
C HIS A 54 -11.11 4.50 -6.05
N ARG A 55 -12.05 4.61 -5.12
CA ARG A 55 -13.47 4.35 -5.42
C ARG A 55 -14.05 5.34 -6.44
N MET A 56 -13.67 6.60 -6.36
CA MET A 56 -14.10 7.62 -7.32
C MET A 56 -13.49 7.36 -8.72
N ARG A 57 -12.22 6.97 -8.79
CA ARG A 57 -11.58 6.59 -10.06
C ARG A 57 -12.28 5.38 -10.70
N GLU A 58 -12.58 4.35 -9.92
CA GLU A 58 -13.32 3.17 -10.38
C GLU A 58 -14.71 3.55 -10.94
N MET A 59 -15.45 4.40 -10.22
CA MET A 59 -16.77 4.90 -10.66
C MET A 59 -16.66 5.73 -11.97
N ALA A 60 -15.61 6.54 -12.11
CA ALA A 60 -15.38 7.31 -13.34
C ALA A 60 -15.11 6.40 -14.54
N PHE A 61 -14.39 5.30 -14.38
CA PHE A 61 -14.22 4.28 -15.42
C PHE A 61 -15.52 3.55 -15.77
N LEU A 62 -16.35 3.22 -14.78
CA LEU A 62 -17.61 2.49 -14.98
C LEU A 62 -18.71 3.34 -15.65
N THR A 63 -18.54 4.66 -15.66
CA THR A 63 -19.52 5.60 -16.20
C THR A 63 -18.83 6.57 -17.16
N ALA A 64 -18.78 6.21 -18.44
CA ALA A 64 -18.11 7.01 -19.46
C ALA A 64 -18.59 8.48 -19.47
N GLY A 65 -17.63 9.41 -19.49
CA GLY A 65 -17.88 10.84 -19.49
C GLY A 65 -18.23 11.47 -18.13
N LEU A 66 -18.41 10.67 -17.08
CA LEU A 66 -18.60 11.18 -15.71
C LEU A 66 -17.30 11.80 -15.22
N SER A 67 -17.39 13.06 -14.75
CA SER A 67 -16.28 13.75 -14.10
C SER A 67 -16.47 13.73 -12.59
N LEU A 68 -15.50 13.18 -11.87
CA LEU A 68 -15.44 13.15 -10.42
C LEU A 68 -14.19 13.90 -9.94
N ARG A 69 -14.36 14.76 -8.96
CA ARG A 69 -13.27 15.54 -8.36
C ARG A 69 -13.24 15.31 -6.85
N LEU A 70 -12.09 14.99 -6.33
CA LEU A 70 -11.82 14.88 -4.89
C LEU A 70 -10.88 16.00 -4.47
N VAL A 71 -11.33 16.80 -3.51
CA VAL A 71 -10.52 17.85 -2.89
C VAL A 71 -10.37 17.46 -1.41
N ASP A 72 -9.15 17.20 -0.99
CA ASP A 72 -8.83 17.01 0.42
C ASP A 72 -8.13 18.28 0.93
N GLU A 73 -8.83 19.04 1.76
CA GLU A 73 -8.33 20.29 2.34
C GLU A 73 -7.48 20.06 3.59
N ARG A 74 -7.33 18.79 4.04
CA ARG A 74 -6.48 18.45 5.18
C ARG A 74 -5.00 18.41 4.77
N GLY A 75 -4.14 18.78 5.67
CA GLY A 75 -2.69 18.79 5.40
C GLY A 75 -2.28 19.80 4.35
N ASP A 76 -1.55 19.38 3.34
CA ASP A 76 -1.07 20.18 2.19
C ASP A 76 -2.13 20.37 1.10
N GLY A 77 -3.29 19.72 1.27
CA GLY A 77 -4.36 19.73 0.29
C GLY A 77 -4.04 18.87 -0.94
N SER A 78 -5.01 18.20 -1.46
CA SER A 78 -4.90 17.52 -2.75
C SER A 78 -6.16 17.77 -3.57
N ASP A 79 -6.01 17.86 -4.87
CA ASP A 79 -7.09 18.13 -5.81
C ASP A 79 -6.89 17.24 -7.03
N GLU A 80 -7.72 16.19 -7.13
CA GLU A 80 -7.66 15.24 -8.22
C GLU A 80 -8.99 15.16 -8.95
N THR A 81 -8.93 15.05 -10.27
CA THR A 81 -10.11 14.93 -11.12
C THR A 81 -9.96 13.75 -12.06
N TRP A 82 -10.95 12.88 -12.10
CA TRP A 82 -11.01 11.73 -12.99
C TRP A 82 -12.18 11.86 -13.96
N ARG A 83 -11.91 11.65 -15.24
CA ARG A 83 -12.89 11.60 -16.32
C ARG A 83 -12.36 10.73 -17.45
N TYR A 84 -13.10 9.71 -17.82
CA TYR A 84 -12.73 8.74 -18.83
C TYR A 84 -13.84 8.64 -19.87
N GLU A 85 -13.53 9.04 -21.12
CA GLU A 85 -14.51 9.03 -22.21
C GLU A 85 -14.72 7.63 -22.77
N GLY A 86 -13.71 6.78 -22.77
CA GLY A 86 -13.77 5.39 -23.23
C GLY A 86 -14.28 4.41 -22.15
N GLY A 87 -14.56 4.87 -20.94
CA GLY A 87 -15.17 4.07 -19.90
C GLY A 87 -14.38 2.82 -19.54
N ILE A 88 -15.03 1.64 -19.55
CA ILE A 88 -14.38 0.38 -19.15
C ILE A 88 -13.27 -0.08 -20.13
N ALA A 89 -13.24 0.41 -21.36
CA ALA A 89 -12.13 0.13 -22.27
C ALA A 89 -10.84 0.84 -21.81
N GLU A 90 -10.95 2.09 -21.33
CA GLU A 90 -9.83 2.79 -20.71
C GLU A 90 -9.42 2.14 -19.38
N TYR A 91 -10.37 1.54 -18.64
CA TYR A 91 -10.05 0.78 -17.45
C TYR A 91 -9.20 -0.45 -17.76
N VAL A 92 -9.52 -1.21 -18.81
CA VAL A 92 -8.69 -2.34 -19.27
C VAL A 92 -7.32 -1.87 -19.75
N ALA A 93 -7.25 -0.75 -20.47
CA ALA A 93 -5.98 -0.14 -20.87
C ALA A 93 -5.14 0.29 -19.65
N PHE A 94 -5.78 0.87 -18.62
CA PHE A 94 -5.14 1.20 -17.35
C PHE A 94 -4.61 -0.04 -16.63
N MET A 95 -5.37 -1.14 -16.57
CA MET A 95 -4.91 -2.41 -15.98
C MET A 95 -3.74 -3.03 -16.76
N ASN A 96 -3.63 -2.76 -18.04
CA ASN A 96 -2.54 -3.23 -18.89
C ASN A 96 -1.39 -2.22 -19.02
N HIS A 97 -1.48 -1.09 -18.33
CA HIS A 97 -0.36 -0.15 -18.27
C HIS A 97 0.88 -0.89 -17.75
N GLY A 98 2.01 -0.72 -18.43
CA GLY A 98 3.25 -1.42 -18.11
C GLY A 98 3.31 -2.91 -18.44
N LYS A 99 2.30 -3.48 -19.07
CA LYS A 99 2.30 -4.87 -19.53
C LYS A 99 2.41 -4.92 -21.06
N GLU A 100 3.20 -5.86 -21.56
CA GLU A 100 3.23 -6.12 -23.01
C GLU A 100 1.93 -6.81 -23.42
N VAL A 101 1.16 -6.19 -24.33
CA VAL A 101 -0.12 -6.71 -24.79
C VAL A 101 0.06 -7.70 -25.95
N VAL A 102 -0.78 -8.73 -26.00
CA VAL A 102 -0.79 -9.75 -27.07
C VAL A 102 -1.39 -9.19 -28.37
N HIS A 103 -2.28 -8.23 -28.25
CA HIS A 103 -2.96 -7.55 -29.36
C HIS A 103 -3.22 -6.09 -29.00
N PRO A 104 -3.14 -5.15 -29.97
CA PRO A 104 -3.14 -3.71 -29.68
C PRO A 104 -4.50 -3.18 -29.25
N GLY A 105 -5.60 -3.74 -29.76
CA GLY A 105 -6.96 -3.25 -29.51
C GLY A 105 -7.56 -3.85 -28.23
N VAL A 106 -8.30 -3.04 -27.46
CA VAL A 106 -9.20 -3.55 -26.42
C VAL A 106 -10.49 -4.03 -27.10
N VAL A 107 -10.84 -5.29 -26.87
CA VAL A 107 -12.11 -5.84 -27.37
C VAL A 107 -13.24 -5.34 -26.49
N THR A 108 -14.27 -4.75 -27.08
CA THR A 108 -15.44 -4.23 -26.36
C THR A 108 -16.71 -4.96 -26.81
N VAL A 109 -17.57 -5.21 -25.83
CA VAL A 109 -18.91 -5.77 -26.03
C VAL A 109 -19.90 -4.81 -25.40
N ALA A 110 -20.86 -4.33 -26.17
CA ALA A 110 -21.98 -3.55 -25.66
C ALA A 110 -23.29 -4.20 -26.13
N ALA A 111 -24.15 -4.59 -25.22
CA ALA A 111 -25.41 -5.22 -25.52
C ALA A 111 -26.51 -4.72 -24.59
N ARG A 112 -27.73 -4.67 -25.10
CA ARG A 112 -28.92 -4.29 -24.34
C ARG A 112 -30.03 -5.29 -24.60
N ASP A 113 -30.57 -5.82 -23.53
CA ASP A 113 -31.81 -6.61 -23.57
C ASP A 113 -32.96 -5.71 -23.15
N GLU A 114 -33.78 -5.28 -24.12
CA GLU A 114 -34.91 -4.36 -23.85
C GLU A 114 -36.02 -5.03 -23.09
N ALA A 115 -36.19 -6.35 -23.20
CA ALA A 115 -37.25 -7.08 -22.54
C ALA A 115 -37.03 -7.16 -21.02
N GLU A 116 -35.78 -7.36 -20.62
CA GLU A 116 -35.39 -7.45 -19.20
C GLU A 116 -34.80 -6.12 -18.67
N GLY A 117 -34.61 -5.11 -19.53
CA GLY A 117 -34.03 -3.82 -19.16
C GLY A 117 -32.58 -3.93 -18.72
N VAL A 118 -31.84 -4.92 -19.24
CA VAL A 118 -30.45 -5.20 -18.87
C VAL A 118 -29.49 -4.61 -19.89
N GLU A 119 -28.49 -3.90 -19.41
CA GLU A 119 -27.36 -3.45 -20.22
C GLU A 119 -26.11 -4.24 -19.80
N VAL A 120 -25.33 -4.67 -20.79
CA VAL A 120 -24.09 -5.43 -20.62
C VAL A 120 -22.98 -4.72 -21.33
N ASP A 121 -21.96 -4.31 -20.59
CA ASP A 121 -20.74 -3.75 -21.12
C ASP A 121 -19.57 -4.67 -20.70
N VAL A 122 -18.76 -5.13 -21.65
CA VAL A 122 -17.54 -5.90 -21.37
C VAL A 122 -16.39 -5.28 -22.16
N ALA A 123 -15.25 -5.16 -21.51
CA ALA A 123 -13.98 -4.83 -22.16
C ALA A 123 -12.94 -5.86 -21.78
N LEU A 124 -12.11 -6.29 -22.73
CA LEU A 124 -11.08 -7.29 -22.47
C LEU A 124 -9.88 -7.17 -23.42
N GLN A 125 -8.71 -7.54 -22.89
CA GLN A 125 -7.45 -7.57 -23.67
C GLN A 125 -6.47 -8.56 -23.03
N TRP A 126 -5.78 -9.38 -23.85
CA TRP A 126 -4.72 -10.26 -23.35
C TRP A 126 -3.37 -9.56 -23.36
N ASN A 127 -2.58 -9.82 -22.32
CA ASN A 127 -1.19 -9.42 -22.19
C ASN A 127 -0.28 -10.65 -22.07
N THR A 128 1.04 -10.45 -22.04
CA THR A 128 2.02 -11.55 -22.00
C THR A 128 2.22 -12.13 -20.59
N THR A 129 1.64 -11.55 -19.57
CA THR A 129 1.76 -12.04 -18.17
C THR A 129 1.00 -13.36 -17.98
N TYR A 130 1.17 -13.97 -16.83
CA TYR A 130 0.56 -15.26 -16.50
C TYR A 130 -0.69 -15.15 -15.61
N GLN A 131 -0.94 -13.98 -15.05
CA GLN A 131 -2.03 -13.78 -14.10
C GLN A 131 -3.22 -13.08 -14.76
N PRO A 132 -4.46 -13.53 -14.48
CA PRO A 132 -5.65 -12.80 -14.91
C PRO A 132 -5.94 -11.61 -13.99
N ALA A 133 -6.46 -10.54 -14.57
CA ALA A 133 -7.02 -9.39 -13.86
C ALA A 133 -8.47 -9.18 -14.36
N ILE A 134 -9.44 -9.82 -13.72
CA ILE A 134 -10.84 -9.83 -14.16
C ILE A 134 -11.71 -9.23 -13.06
N PHE A 135 -12.35 -8.10 -13.35
CA PHE A 135 -13.26 -7.41 -12.43
C PHE A 135 -14.68 -7.43 -12.95
N SER A 136 -15.63 -7.63 -12.03
CA SER A 136 -17.05 -7.67 -12.38
C SER A 136 -17.89 -6.75 -11.50
N PHE A 137 -18.87 -6.11 -12.14
CA PHE A 137 -19.72 -5.12 -11.50
C PHE A 137 -21.19 -5.35 -11.85
N ALA A 138 -22.05 -5.10 -10.86
CA ALA A 138 -23.51 -5.03 -11.04
C ALA A 138 -24.02 -3.71 -10.49
N ASN A 139 -24.60 -2.85 -11.35
CA ASN A 139 -25.01 -1.48 -10.99
C ASN A 139 -23.89 -0.69 -10.31
N ALA A 140 -22.67 -0.75 -10.88
CA ALA A 140 -21.44 -0.14 -10.37
C ALA A 140 -20.98 -0.64 -8.98
N ILE A 141 -21.56 -1.74 -8.47
CA ILE A 141 -21.11 -2.43 -7.26
C ILE A 141 -20.13 -3.53 -7.66
N ASN A 142 -18.93 -3.53 -7.05
CA ASN A 142 -17.93 -4.57 -7.29
C ASN A 142 -18.40 -5.91 -6.72
N THR A 143 -18.50 -6.92 -7.61
CA THR A 143 -18.91 -8.27 -7.24
C THR A 143 -17.68 -9.18 -7.21
N HIS A 144 -16.83 -9.00 -6.21
CA HIS A 144 -15.54 -9.69 -6.14
C HIS A 144 -15.65 -11.21 -6.01
N GLU A 145 -16.76 -11.74 -5.54
CA GLU A 145 -17.08 -13.19 -5.57
C GLU A 145 -17.71 -13.61 -6.91
N GLY A 146 -17.82 -12.68 -7.87
CA GLY A 146 -18.39 -12.92 -9.18
C GLY A 146 -19.93 -12.98 -9.17
N GLY A 147 -20.47 -14.02 -9.78
CA GLY A 147 -21.91 -14.22 -9.94
C GLY A 147 -22.29 -14.69 -11.32
N THR A 148 -23.58 -14.66 -11.63
CA THR A 148 -24.15 -15.20 -12.89
C THR A 148 -23.57 -14.53 -14.15
N HIS A 149 -23.31 -13.22 -14.12
CA HIS A 149 -22.68 -12.47 -15.22
C HIS A 149 -21.24 -12.94 -15.48
N MET A 150 -20.45 -13.16 -14.44
CA MET A 150 -19.10 -13.69 -14.55
C MET A 150 -19.11 -15.13 -15.11
N VAL A 151 -20.05 -15.95 -14.67
CA VAL A 151 -20.20 -17.33 -15.19
C VAL A 151 -20.57 -17.30 -16.68
N GLY A 152 -21.48 -16.43 -17.10
CA GLY A 152 -21.83 -16.22 -18.50
C GLY A 152 -20.63 -15.82 -19.34
N PHE A 153 -19.90 -14.81 -18.91
CA PHE A 153 -18.68 -14.34 -19.56
C PHE A 153 -17.63 -15.45 -19.73
N ARG A 154 -17.25 -16.14 -18.65
CA ARG A 154 -16.24 -17.21 -18.68
C ARG A 154 -16.66 -18.37 -19.59
N THR A 155 -17.95 -18.71 -19.61
CA THR A 155 -18.49 -19.78 -20.47
C THR A 155 -18.37 -19.43 -21.94
N ALA A 156 -18.81 -18.22 -22.32
CA ALA A 156 -18.71 -17.73 -23.71
C ALA A 156 -17.26 -17.65 -24.17
N LEU A 157 -16.40 -17.02 -23.37
CA LEU A 157 -14.99 -16.85 -23.65
C LEU A 157 -14.30 -18.18 -23.93
N THR A 158 -14.49 -19.15 -23.04
CA THR A 158 -13.90 -20.48 -23.17
C THR A 158 -14.41 -21.21 -24.42
N ARG A 159 -15.70 -21.09 -24.74
CA ARG A 159 -16.30 -21.68 -25.91
C ARG A 159 -15.75 -21.11 -27.21
N VAL A 160 -15.70 -19.78 -27.36
CA VAL A 160 -15.22 -19.11 -28.57
C VAL A 160 -13.76 -19.44 -28.83
N VAL A 161 -12.89 -19.36 -27.83
CA VAL A 161 -11.47 -19.67 -27.99
C VAL A 161 -11.23 -21.13 -28.37
N ASN A 162 -11.95 -22.08 -27.73
CA ASN A 162 -11.88 -23.48 -28.12
C ASN A 162 -12.33 -23.72 -29.57
N SER A 163 -13.45 -23.13 -29.99
CA SER A 163 -13.97 -23.25 -31.36
C SER A 163 -12.96 -22.72 -32.37
N TYR A 164 -12.39 -21.55 -32.13
CA TYR A 164 -11.37 -20.96 -32.97
C TYR A 164 -10.10 -21.80 -33.02
N ALA A 165 -9.59 -22.27 -31.90
CA ALA A 165 -8.36 -23.07 -31.83
C ALA A 165 -8.50 -24.41 -32.60
N ARG A 166 -9.68 -25.04 -32.55
CA ARG A 166 -9.96 -26.26 -33.30
C ARG A 166 -10.12 -25.99 -34.80
N ALA A 167 -10.91 -25.00 -35.20
CA ALA A 167 -11.12 -24.62 -36.57
C ALA A 167 -9.80 -24.27 -37.32
N ASN A 168 -8.85 -23.66 -36.56
CA ASN A 168 -7.54 -23.28 -37.10
C ASN A 168 -6.42 -24.32 -36.84
N SER A 169 -6.77 -25.55 -36.44
CA SER A 169 -5.83 -26.65 -36.20
C SER A 169 -4.72 -26.36 -35.15
N LEU A 170 -4.95 -25.41 -34.24
CA LEU A 170 -4.06 -25.11 -33.11
C LEU A 170 -4.20 -26.17 -32.01
N LEU A 171 -5.39 -26.80 -31.90
CA LEU A 171 -5.70 -27.98 -31.10
C LEU A 171 -6.00 -29.15 -32.06
N LYS A 172 -5.40 -30.30 -31.80
CA LYS A 172 -5.69 -31.54 -32.49
C LYS A 172 -6.95 -32.21 -31.93
N GLU A 173 -7.63 -33.07 -32.68
CA GLU A 173 -8.83 -33.79 -32.21
C GLU A 173 -8.63 -34.55 -30.90
N LYS A 174 -7.43 -35.08 -30.70
CA LYS A 174 -7.06 -35.86 -29.49
C LYS A 174 -6.64 -34.98 -28.31
N ASP A 175 -6.45 -33.69 -28.49
CA ASP A 175 -6.03 -32.78 -27.41
C ASP A 175 -7.25 -32.45 -26.53
N GLU A 176 -7.05 -32.34 -25.24
CA GLU A 176 -8.08 -31.88 -24.30
C GLU A 176 -8.54 -30.46 -24.66
N ASN A 177 -9.77 -30.12 -24.30
CA ASN A 177 -10.26 -28.74 -24.48
C ASN A 177 -9.50 -27.80 -23.54
N LEU A 178 -9.34 -26.57 -24.00
CA LEU A 178 -8.88 -25.46 -23.15
C LEU A 178 -9.87 -25.21 -22.03
N THR A 179 -9.39 -25.00 -20.84
CA THR A 179 -10.22 -24.68 -19.66
C THR A 179 -10.38 -23.18 -19.50
N GLY A 180 -11.27 -22.75 -18.60
CA GLY A 180 -11.44 -21.34 -18.26
C GLY A 180 -10.16 -20.71 -17.68
N GLU A 181 -9.37 -21.47 -16.91
CA GLU A 181 -8.06 -21.04 -16.44
C GLU A 181 -7.06 -20.76 -17.55
N ASP A 182 -6.99 -21.67 -18.56
CA ASP A 182 -6.09 -21.49 -19.68
C ASP A 182 -6.41 -20.22 -20.49
N VAL A 183 -7.71 -19.96 -20.68
CA VAL A 183 -8.20 -18.81 -21.43
C VAL A 183 -8.03 -17.50 -20.66
N ALA A 184 -8.10 -17.56 -19.34
CA ALA A 184 -7.94 -16.41 -18.46
C ALA A 184 -6.48 -16.00 -18.27
N GLU A 185 -5.48 -16.84 -18.62
CA GLU A 185 -4.07 -16.51 -18.43
C GLU A 185 -3.67 -15.22 -19.18
N GLY A 186 -3.24 -14.20 -18.43
CA GLY A 186 -2.87 -12.88 -18.95
C GLY A 186 -4.06 -12.07 -19.49
N LEU A 187 -5.28 -12.40 -19.10
CA LEU A 187 -6.48 -11.66 -19.47
C LEU A 187 -6.74 -10.51 -18.50
N ALA A 188 -6.77 -9.28 -19.01
CA ALA A 188 -7.36 -8.14 -18.32
C ALA A 188 -8.79 -7.95 -18.84
N ALA A 189 -9.79 -7.97 -17.95
CA ALA A 189 -11.19 -7.80 -18.35
C ALA A 189 -12.03 -7.08 -17.30
N VAL A 190 -12.98 -6.29 -17.76
CA VAL A 190 -14.02 -5.65 -16.93
C VAL A 190 -15.38 -6.05 -17.47
N ILE A 191 -16.24 -6.58 -16.62
CA ILE A 191 -17.61 -6.95 -16.92
C ILE A 191 -18.53 -6.07 -16.09
N SER A 192 -19.33 -5.23 -16.72
CA SER A 192 -20.32 -4.36 -16.06
C SER A 192 -21.71 -4.69 -16.56
N VAL A 193 -22.62 -5.00 -15.64
CA VAL A 193 -24.03 -5.19 -15.95
C VAL A 193 -24.87 -4.17 -15.19
N ARG A 194 -25.85 -3.58 -15.88
CA ARG A 194 -26.86 -2.70 -15.29
C ARG A 194 -28.22 -3.34 -15.45
N LEU A 195 -28.93 -3.48 -14.34
CA LEU A 195 -30.24 -4.13 -14.30
C LEU A 195 -31.16 -3.47 -13.27
N PRO A 196 -32.49 -3.48 -13.50
CA PRO A 196 -33.45 -2.79 -12.63
C PRO A 196 -33.49 -3.34 -11.19
N GLU A 197 -33.46 -4.67 -11.05
CA GLU A 197 -33.61 -5.35 -9.76
C GLU A 197 -32.47 -6.36 -9.51
N PRO A 198 -31.28 -5.89 -9.07
CA PRO A 198 -30.16 -6.79 -8.77
C PRO A 198 -30.44 -7.62 -7.50
N GLN A 199 -30.30 -8.93 -7.63
CA GLN A 199 -30.37 -9.87 -6.51
C GLN A 199 -28.94 -10.31 -6.17
N PHE A 200 -28.53 -10.01 -4.94
CA PHE A 200 -27.20 -10.40 -4.46
C PHE A 200 -27.29 -11.54 -3.44
N GLU A 201 -26.28 -12.37 -3.40
CA GLU A 201 -26.08 -13.32 -2.33
C GLU A 201 -25.47 -12.57 -1.12
N GLY A 202 -26.29 -12.27 -0.12
CA GLY A 202 -25.88 -11.61 1.11
C GLY A 202 -25.90 -10.06 1.09
N GLN A 203 -25.78 -9.49 2.29
CA GLN A 203 -25.88 -8.04 2.52
C GLN A 203 -24.69 -7.25 1.93
N THR A 204 -23.53 -7.86 1.84
CA THR A 204 -22.30 -7.26 1.32
C THR A 204 -22.30 -7.07 -0.20
N LYS A 205 -23.30 -7.65 -0.90
CA LYS A 205 -23.50 -7.53 -2.36
C LYS A 205 -22.31 -8.01 -3.20
N THR A 206 -21.54 -8.97 -2.69
CA THR A 206 -20.31 -9.46 -3.29
C THR A 206 -20.51 -10.38 -4.50
N LYS A 207 -21.72 -10.96 -4.65
CA LYS A 207 -22.04 -11.93 -5.70
C LYS A 207 -23.44 -11.71 -6.27
N LEU A 208 -23.54 -11.62 -7.60
CA LEU A 208 -24.82 -11.45 -8.30
C LEU A 208 -25.53 -12.81 -8.52
N GLY A 209 -26.80 -12.90 -8.08
CA GLY A 209 -27.60 -14.11 -8.11
C GLY A 209 -28.59 -14.25 -9.28
N ASN A 210 -28.94 -13.14 -9.98
CA ASN A 210 -29.94 -13.15 -11.04
C ASN A 210 -29.62 -14.16 -12.16
N THR A 211 -30.35 -15.28 -12.23
CA THR A 211 -30.02 -16.41 -13.11
C THR A 211 -30.11 -16.09 -14.60
N HIS A 212 -31.06 -15.23 -15.05
CA HIS A 212 -31.23 -14.85 -16.46
C HIS A 212 -30.05 -14.06 -17.02
N ILE A 213 -29.32 -13.29 -16.17
CA ILE A 213 -28.13 -12.51 -16.59
C ILE A 213 -27.04 -13.39 -17.21
N ARG A 214 -26.90 -14.63 -16.73
CA ARG A 214 -25.91 -15.57 -17.29
C ARG A 214 -26.09 -15.76 -18.81
N GLY A 215 -27.33 -15.96 -19.25
CA GLY A 215 -27.64 -16.19 -20.66
C GLY A 215 -27.40 -14.96 -21.53
N ILE A 216 -27.79 -13.79 -21.02
CA ILE A 216 -27.63 -12.51 -21.73
C ILE A 216 -26.14 -12.21 -21.93
N VAL A 217 -25.32 -12.29 -20.88
CA VAL A 217 -23.87 -12.04 -20.95
C VAL A 217 -23.17 -13.11 -21.82
N ASP A 218 -23.57 -14.38 -21.70
CA ASP A 218 -23.01 -15.45 -22.50
C ASP A 218 -23.26 -15.19 -24.01
N SER A 219 -24.49 -14.85 -24.39
CA SER A 219 -24.84 -14.60 -25.79
C SER A 219 -24.12 -13.35 -26.34
N ALA A 220 -24.14 -12.25 -25.60
CA ALA A 220 -23.50 -11.01 -26.00
C ALA A 220 -21.98 -11.18 -26.20
N THR A 221 -21.31 -11.79 -25.22
CA THR A 221 -19.86 -12.04 -25.28
C THR A 221 -19.50 -13.01 -26.41
N ASN A 222 -20.29 -14.09 -26.59
CA ASN A 222 -20.04 -15.07 -27.64
C ASN A 222 -20.10 -14.44 -29.04
N SER A 223 -21.15 -13.65 -29.31
CA SER A 223 -21.35 -13.04 -30.62
C SER A 223 -20.25 -12.02 -30.93
N ALA A 224 -20.00 -11.10 -30.04
CA ALA A 224 -19.01 -10.04 -30.27
C ALA A 224 -17.56 -10.58 -30.37
N LEU A 225 -17.19 -11.56 -29.53
CA LEU A 225 -15.85 -12.12 -29.59
C LEU A 225 -15.65 -13.01 -30.83
N ALA A 226 -16.68 -13.73 -31.29
CA ALA A 226 -16.62 -14.49 -32.53
C ALA A 226 -16.42 -13.58 -33.74
N GLU A 227 -17.20 -12.50 -33.80
CA GLU A 227 -17.06 -11.46 -34.84
C GLU A 227 -15.65 -10.83 -34.83
N TYR A 228 -15.16 -10.43 -33.63
CA TYR A 228 -13.81 -9.90 -33.48
C TYR A 228 -12.73 -10.86 -34.02
N PHE A 229 -12.85 -12.16 -33.72
CA PHE A 229 -11.89 -13.17 -34.21
C PHE A 229 -11.92 -13.37 -35.73
N GLU A 230 -13.09 -13.18 -36.35
CA GLU A 230 -13.22 -13.20 -37.82
C GLU A 230 -12.64 -11.96 -38.46
N GLU A 231 -12.86 -10.78 -37.88
CA GLU A 231 -12.38 -9.51 -38.39
C GLU A 231 -10.87 -9.30 -38.16
N HIS A 232 -10.30 -9.89 -37.07
CA HIS A 232 -8.91 -9.72 -36.68
C HIS A 232 -8.14 -11.05 -36.60
N PRO A 233 -7.98 -11.79 -37.71
CA PRO A 233 -7.45 -13.16 -37.65
C PRO A 233 -6.01 -13.28 -37.15
N SER A 234 -5.18 -12.25 -37.30
CA SER A 234 -3.82 -12.22 -36.77
C SER A 234 -3.81 -12.13 -35.24
N GLU A 235 -4.68 -11.32 -34.67
CA GLU A 235 -4.83 -11.12 -33.24
C GLU A 235 -5.49 -12.35 -32.60
N ALA A 236 -6.55 -12.86 -33.20
CA ALA A 236 -7.20 -14.10 -32.78
C ALA A 236 -6.23 -15.29 -32.73
N LYS A 237 -5.31 -15.38 -33.69
CA LYS A 237 -4.26 -16.40 -33.73
C LYS A 237 -3.24 -16.19 -32.60
N ALA A 238 -2.84 -14.95 -32.31
CA ALA A 238 -1.93 -14.62 -31.23
C ALA A 238 -2.53 -14.99 -29.87
N ILE A 239 -3.80 -14.61 -29.63
CA ILE A 239 -4.58 -14.96 -28.45
C ILE A 239 -4.67 -16.48 -28.29
N ALA A 240 -5.12 -17.18 -29.32
CA ALA A 240 -5.27 -18.63 -29.26
C ALA A 240 -3.93 -19.37 -29.03
N ASN A 241 -2.82 -18.91 -29.60
CA ASN A 241 -1.49 -19.46 -29.36
C ASN A 241 -1.05 -19.27 -27.90
N LYS A 242 -1.30 -18.09 -27.31
CA LYS A 242 -1.02 -17.86 -25.90
C LYS A 242 -1.81 -18.84 -25.02
N VAL A 243 -3.12 -18.96 -25.25
CA VAL A 243 -3.98 -19.86 -24.46
C VAL A 243 -3.58 -21.33 -24.62
N VAL A 244 -3.24 -21.79 -25.82
CA VAL A 244 -2.73 -23.15 -26.05
C VAL A 244 -1.39 -23.37 -25.32
N SER A 245 -0.53 -22.36 -25.28
CA SER A 245 0.72 -22.42 -24.50
C SER A 245 0.45 -22.52 -23.00
N ALA A 246 -0.53 -21.78 -22.48
CA ALA A 246 -0.98 -21.86 -21.09
C ALA A 246 -1.50 -23.27 -20.74
N ALA A 247 -2.36 -23.84 -21.59
CA ALA A 247 -2.88 -25.19 -21.41
C ALA A 247 -1.76 -26.25 -21.34
N ARG A 248 -0.74 -26.13 -22.21
CA ARG A 248 0.42 -27.03 -22.19
C ARG A 248 1.24 -26.87 -20.90
N ALA A 249 1.43 -25.65 -20.44
CA ALA A 249 2.14 -25.37 -19.20
C ALA A 249 1.37 -25.96 -17.97
N ARG A 250 0.05 -25.76 -17.93
CA ARG A 250 -0.81 -26.33 -16.89
C ARG A 250 -0.79 -27.86 -16.88
N ALA A 251 -0.85 -28.49 -18.05
CA ALA A 251 -0.72 -29.94 -18.15
C ALA A 251 0.63 -30.46 -17.65
N ALA A 252 1.72 -29.74 -17.94
CA ALA A 252 3.05 -30.07 -17.40
C ALA A 252 3.13 -29.87 -15.90
N ALA A 253 2.55 -28.79 -15.36
CA ALA A 253 2.45 -28.53 -13.92
C ALA A 253 1.65 -29.63 -13.19
N ARG A 254 0.51 -30.07 -13.77
CA ARG A 254 -0.29 -31.19 -13.21
C ARG A 254 0.54 -32.47 -13.12
N LYS A 255 1.26 -32.84 -14.18
CA LYS A 255 2.16 -34.01 -14.17
C LYS A 255 3.27 -33.89 -13.12
N ALA A 256 3.86 -32.72 -12.98
CA ALA A 256 4.89 -32.47 -11.97
C ALA A 256 4.33 -32.61 -10.53
N ARG A 257 3.13 -32.08 -10.27
CA ARG A 257 2.42 -32.24 -8.98
C ARG A 257 2.10 -33.70 -8.68
N GLU A 258 1.58 -34.46 -9.64
CA GLU A 258 1.27 -35.86 -9.47
C GLU A 258 2.52 -36.71 -9.19
N ALA A 259 3.64 -36.40 -9.87
CA ALA A 259 4.92 -37.04 -9.61
C ALA A 259 5.44 -36.73 -8.20
N ALA A 260 5.42 -35.46 -7.81
CA ALA A 260 5.82 -35.00 -6.47
C ALA A 260 4.93 -35.61 -5.38
N ARG A 261 3.61 -35.69 -5.62
CA ARG A 261 2.64 -36.32 -4.72
C ARG A 261 2.90 -37.83 -4.54
N LYS A 262 3.22 -38.54 -5.60
CA LYS A 262 3.59 -39.95 -5.53
C LYS A 262 4.88 -40.17 -4.73
N THR A 263 5.83 -39.27 -4.81
CA THR A 263 7.09 -39.28 -4.05
C THR A 263 6.86 -38.93 -2.57
N ALA A 264 5.96 -37.94 -2.29
CA ALA A 264 5.60 -37.55 -0.93
C ALA A 264 4.74 -38.58 -0.19
N PHE A 265 3.87 -39.32 -0.89
CA PHE A 265 3.06 -40.41 -0.29
C PHE A 265 3.87 -41.60 0.20
N GLY A 266 5.17 -41.72 -0.15
CA GLY A 266 6.07 -42.72 0.41
C GLY A 266 6.49 -42.49 1.87
N SER A 267 6.23 -41.29 2.44
CA SER A 267 6.67 -40.88 3.80
C SER A 267 5.66 -39.99 4.54
N GLY A 268 4.36 -40.29 4.49
CA GLY A 268 3.38 -39.72 5.42
C GLY A 268 2.82 -38.33 5.07
N GLY A 269 2.94 -37.83 3.85
CA GLY A 269 2.08 -36.74 3.31
C GLY A 269 2.49 -35.28 3.63
N LEU A 270 3.26 -35.01 4.66
CA LEU A 270 3.68 -33.67 5.06
C LEU A 270 5.13 -33.36 4.64
N PRO A 271 5.47 -32.09 4.38
CA PRO A 271 6.86 -31.72 4.07
C PRO A 271 7.80 -32.13 5.21
N GLY A 272 8.91 -32.81 4.89
CA GLY A 272 9.85 -33.28 5.92
C GLY A 272 10.48 -32.18 6.78
N LYS A 273 10.36 -30.92 6.35
CA LYS A 273 10.83 -29.75 7.10
C LYS A 273 9.73 -29.06 7.93
N LEU A 274 8.47 -29.48 7.82
CA LEU A 274 7.39 -28.98 8.66
C LEU A 274 7.50 -29.61 10.05
N THR A 275 7.57 -28.76 11.07
CA THR A 275 7.38 -29.18 12.46
C THR A 275 5.95 -28.86 12.86
N ASP A 276 5.09 -29.85 12.81
CA ASP A 276 3.65 -29.71 13.00
C ASP A 276 3.24 -29.52 14.47
N CYS A 277 2.02 -29.05 14.71
CA CYS A 277 1.40 -28.98 16.02
C CYS A 277 0.57 -30.26 16.33
N VAL A 278 0.18 -30.41 17.60
CA VAL A 278 -0.61 -31.56 18.07
C VAL A 278 -2.08 -31.38 17.72
N SER A 279 -2.60 -30.17 17.81
CA SER A 279 -4.01 -29.87 17.52
C SER A 279 -4.35 -30.14 16.07
N THR A 280 -5.52 -30.72 15.85
CA THR A 280 -6.14 -30.91 14.53
C THR A 280 -7.30 -29.94 14.27
N ASP A 281 -7.59 -29.05 15.22
CA ASP A 281 -8.59 -28.00 15.06
C ASP A 281 -7.96 -26.80 14.32
N PRO A 282 -8.38 -26.52 13.07
CA PRO A 282 -7.81 -25.42 12.29
C PRO A 282 -8.04 -24.04 12.91
N SER A 283 -9.13 -23.87 13.68
CA SER A 283 -9.54 -22.58 14.22
C SER A 283 -8.58 -22.03 15.26
N ILE A 284 -7.88 -22.91 15.98
CA ILE A 284 -6.86 -22.56 16.97
C ILE A 284 -5.43 -22.77 16.44
N SER A 285 -5.27 -23.54 15.36
CA SER A 285 -3.95 -23.90 14.83
C SER A 285 -3.33 -22.80 13.98
N GLU A 286 -2.03 -22.61 14.14
CA GLU A 286 -1.24 -21.56 13.51
C GLU A 286 -0.04 -22.16 12.78
N LEU A 287 0.24 -21.70 11.57
CA LEU A 287 1.43 -22.05 10.81
C LEU A 287 2.35 -20.85 10.67
N TYR A 288 3.54 -20.94 11.24
CA TYR A 288 4.60 -19.93 11.08
C TYR A 288 5.47 -20.28 9.86
N LEU A 289 5.51 -19.39 8.88
CA LEU A 289 6.48 -19.41 7.78
C LEU A 289 7.68 -18.58 8.22
N VAL A 290 8.81 -19.24 8.46
CA VAL A 290 9.98 -18.63 9.07
C VAL A 290 11.13 -18.59 8.08
N GLU A 291 11.81 -17.46 7.99
CA GLU A 291 12.98 -17.29 7.15
C GLU A 291 14.19 -18.09 7.66
N GLY A 292 14.69 -18.97 6.82
CA GLY A 292 15.92 -19.72 7.08
C GLY A 292 15.78 -20.84 8.11
N ASN A 293 16.79 -21.69 8.15
CA ASN A 293 16.84 -22.83 9.07
C ASN A 293 17.23 -22.42 10.49
N SER A 294 18.02 -21.36 10.67
CA SER A 294 18.48 -20.90 11.98
C SER A 294 17.33 -20.35 12.79
N ALA A 295 16.62 -19.34 12.27
CA ALA A 295 15.43 -18.80 12.91
C ALA A 295 14.31 -19.84 13.00
N GLY A 296 14.19 -20.73 12.00
CA GLY A 296 13.27 -21.86 12.04
C GLY A 296 13.53 -22.81 13.23
N GLY A 297 14.77 -23.12 13.55
CA GLY A 297 15.16 -23.90 14.73
C GLY A 297 14.77 -23.19 16.03
N THR A 298 15.11 -21.92 16.18
CA THR A 298 14.73 -21.11 17.33
C THR A 298 13.19 -21.02 17.48
N ALA A 299 12.46 -20.89 16.38
CA ALA A 299 10.99 -20.86 16.40
C ALA A 299 10.38 -22.21 16.82
N VAL A 300 10.98 -23.33 16.41
CA VAL A 300 10.58 -24.67 16.84
C VAL A 300 10.74 -24.85 18.36
N ASP A 301 11.81 -24.30 18.91
CA ASP A 301 12.07 -24.36 20.35
C ASP A 301 11.17 -23.37 21.14
N ALA A 302 10.79 -22.27 20.52
CA ALA A 302 9.97 -21.20 21.11
C ALA A 302 8.46 -21.51 21.09
N ARG A 303 7.98 -22.27 20.11
CA ARG A 303 6.55 -22.47 19.84
C ARG A 303 5.77 -23.16 20.96
N ASP A 304 4.48 -22.93 21.00
CA ASP A 304 3.56 -23.82 21.69
C ASP A 304 3.26 -25.02 20.80
N ARG A 305 3.69 -26.20 21.24
CA ARG A 305 3.56 -27.46 20.49
C ARG A 305 2.11 -27.88 20.30
N GLU A 306 1.21 -27.41 21.14
CA GLU A 306 -0.19 -27.78 21.08
C GLU A 306 -0.84 -27.25 19.78
N PHE A 307 -0.63 -25.98 19.45
CA PHE A 307 -1.35 -25.34 18.33
C PHE A 307 -0.47 -24.58 17.31
N GLN A 308 0.86 -24.48 17.54
CA GLN A 308 1.77 -23.78 16.63
C GLN A 308 2.63 -24.75 15.85
N ALA A 309 2.55 -24.67 14.52
CA ALA A 309 3.41 -25.36 13.58
C ALA A 309 4.44 -24.39 12.98
N VAL A 310 5.62 -24.88 12.59
CA VAL A 310 6.70 -24.10 12.00
C VAL A 310 7.17 -24.73 10.71
N LEU A 311 7.22 -23.93 9.64
CA LEU A 311 7.78 -24.29 8.34
C LEU A 311 8.92 -23.33 7.98
N PRO A 312 10.19 -23.75 8.10
CA PRO A 312 11.31 -22.94 7.65
C PRO A 312 11.38 -22.89 6.12
N LEU A 313 11.56 -21.70 5.56
CA LEU A 313 11.74 -21.47 4.14
C LEU A 313 13.23 -21.21 3.84
N ARG A 314 13.77 -21.86 2.83
CA ARG A 314 15.21 -21.74 2.48
C ARG A 314 15.42 -20.63 1.48
N GLY A 315 15.78 -19.44 1.98
CA GLY A 315 16.12 -18.29 1.15
C GLY A 315 14.92 -17.69 0.39
N LYS A 316 15.21 -16.90 -0.62
CA LYS A 316 14.21 -16.24 -1.46
C LYS A 316 13.44 -17.27 -2.28
N ILE A 317 12.13 -17.31 -2.14
CA ILE A 317 11.27 -18.15 -2.98
C ILE A 317 11.20 -17.62 -4.40
N LEU A 318 10.69 -18.43 -5.32
CA LEU A 318 10.49 -18.02 -6.70
C LEU A 318 9.52 -16.81 -6.78
N ASN A 319 9.90 -15.79 -7.54
CA ASN A 319 8.99 -14.72 -7.89
C ASN A 319 7.91 -15.25 -8.87
N VAL A 320 6.72 -15.45 -8.36
CA VAL A 320 5.60 -16.04 -9.13
C VAL A 320 4.98 -15.07 -10.12
N GLU A 321 5.22 -13.76 -9.97
CA GLU A 321 4.76 -12.76 -10.94
C GLU A 321 5.44 -12.96 -12.31
N LYS A 322 6.70 -13.36 -12.30
CA LYS A 322 7.54 -13.60 -13.51
C LYS A 322 7.57 -15.04 -13.97
N ALA A 323 6.94 -15.95 -13.24
CA ALA A 323 7.13 -17.38 -13.47
C ALA A 323 5.89 -18.04 -14.04
N ARG A 324 6.09 -18.91 -15.04
CA ARG A 324 5.03 -19.77 -15.54
C ARG A 324 4.59 -20.76 -14.45
N ILE A 325 3.33 -21.14 -14.49
CA ILE A 325 2.66 -21.99 -13.49
C ILE A 325 3.37 -23.34 -13.27
N ASP A 326 3.96 -23.92 -14.30
CA ASP A 326 4.73 -25.16 -14.20
C ASP A 326 6.00 -25.00 -13.36
N ARG A 327 6.67 -23.85 -13.45
CA ARG A 327 7.83 -23.50 -12.62
C ARG A 327 7.42 -23.15 -11.19
N VAL A 328 6.31 -22.44 -11.03
CA VAL A 328 5.75 -22.09 -9.71
C VAL A 328 5.54 -23.34 -8.88
N PHE A 329 4.78 -24.32 -9.40
CA PHE A 329 4.51 -25.56 -8.69
C PHE A 329 5.62 -26.62 -8.80
N GLY A 330 6.66 -26.36 -9.60
CA GLY A 330 7.92 -27.10 -9.57
C GLY A 330 8.88 -26.68 -8.46
N ASN A 331 8.67 -25.51 -7.83
CA ASN A 331 9.50 -24.98 -6.76
C ASN A 331 9.26 -25.71 -5.44
N ALA A 332 10.33 -26.23 -4.82
CA ALA A 332 10.23 -27.04 -3.61
C ALA A 332 9.67 -26.28 -2.39
N GLU A 333 9.97 -24.98 -2.26
CA GLU A 333 9.47 -24.16 -1.15
C GLU A 333 7.97 -23.89 -1.29
N ILE A 334 7.51 -23.58 -2.51
CA ILE A 334 6.08 -23.42 -2.82
C ILE A 334 5.32 -24.73 -2.59
N GLN A 335 5.86 -25.85 -3.06
CA GLN A 335 5.26 -27.17 -2.81
C GLN A 335 5.13 -27.47 -1.31
N ALA A 336 6.15 -27.11 -0.53
CA ALA A 336 6.12 -27.31 0.92
C ALA A 336 5.05 -26.43 1.60
N MET A 337 4.88 -25.17 1.18
CA MET A 337 3.82 -24.29 1.69
C MET A 337 2.44 -24.85 1.35
N VAL A 338 2.19 -25.22 0.09
CA VAL A 338 0.90 -25.79 -0.36
C VAL A 338 0.56 -27.08 0.39
N ALA A 339 1.54 -27.97 0.54
CA ALA A 339 1.36 -29.24 1.25
C ALA A 339 1.11 -29.04 2.76
N ALA A 340 1.79 -28.06 3.38
CA ALA A 340 1.60 -27.74 4.79
C ALA A 340 0.19 -27.18 5.06
N MET A 341 -0.30 -26.28 4.20
CA MET A 341 -1.63 -25.68 4.36
C MET A 341 -2.78 -26.66 4.09
N GLY A 342 -2.55 -27.70 3.27
CA GLY A 342 -3.52 -28.79 3.01
C GLY A 342 -4.70 -28.39 2.12
N ILE A 343 -4.72 -27.17 1.59
CA ILE A 343 -5.71 -26.69 0.62
C ILE A 343 -5.21 -26.93 -0.81
N GLY A 344 -6.11 -27.05 -1.75
CA GLY A 344 -5.76 -27.17 -3.17
C GLY A 344 -5.00 -25.96 -3.71
N THR A 345 -4.96 -25.79 -4.99
CA THR A 345 -4.37 -24.64 -5.68
C THR A 345 -5.24 -24.26 -6.87
N GLY A 346 -5.32 -22.98 -7.19
CA GLY A 346 -6.18 -22.45 -8.25
C GLY A 346 -7.67 -22.59 -7.90
N ASP A 347 -8.49 -23.05 -8.84
CA ASP A 347 -9.93 -23.23 -8.64
C ASP A 347 -10.29 -24.37 -7.65
N ASP A 348 -9.31 -25.23 -7.29
CA ASP A 348 -9.49 -26.33 -6.34
C ASP A 348 -9.23 -25.93 -4.87
N ILE A 349 -9.10 -24.64 -4.58
CA ILE A 349 -8.87 -24.16 -3.21
C ILE A 349 -10.16 -24.29 -2.41
N GLU A 350 -10.11 -25.14 -1.38
CA GLU A 350 -11.17 -25.29 -0.41
C GLU A 350 -10.68 -24.76 0.94
N THR A 351 -11.06 -23.51 1.30
CA THR A 351 -10.64 -22.86 2.54
C THR A 351 -11.09 -23.59 3.80
N GLU A 352 -12.22 -24.31 3.72
CA GLU A 352 -12.74 -25.17 4.81
C GLU A 352 -11.80 -26.34 5.14
N LYS A 353 -10.94 -26.74 4.19
CA LYS A 353 -9.94 -27.79 4.38
C LYS A 353 -8.59 -27.26 4.88
N ALA A 354 -8.47 -25.94 5.09
CA ALA A 354 -7.25 -25.36 5.63
C ALA A 354 -6.90 -25.97 6.98
N ARG A 355 -5.65 -26.41 7.13
CA ARG A 355 -5.16 -27.02 8.37
C ARG A 355 -4.90 -25.99 9.47
N TYR A 356 -4.73 -24.73 9.09
CA TYR A 356 -4.42 -23.62 9.98
C TYR A 356 -5.22 -22.40 9.56
N HIS A 357 -5.95 -21.78 10.48
CA HIS A 357 -6.67 -20.53 10.24
C HIS A 357 -5.81 -19.29 10.56
N LYS A 358 -4.54 -19.49 10.94
CA LYS A 358 -3.55 -18.42 11.01
C LYS A 358 -2.26 -18.84 10.32
N LEU A 359 -1.97 -18.19 9.21
CA LEU A 359 -0.72 -18.29 8.51
C LEU A 359 0.11 -17.06 8.83
N VAL A 360 1.16 -17.22 9.63
CA VAL A 360 1.97 -16.12 10.17
C VAL A 360 3.29 -16.04 9.41
N LEU A 361 3.52 -14.93 8.71
CA LEU A 361 4.79 -14.63 8.06
C LEU A 361 5.74 -14.04 9.09
N MET A 362 6.86 -14.72 9.36
CA MET A 362 7.87 -14.30 10.31
C MET A 362 9.24 -14.25 9.63
N THR A 363 9.61 -13.06 9.16
CA THR A 363 10.86 -12.76 8.44
C THR A 363 11.70 -11.80 9.23
N ASP A 364 12.99 -11.76 8.94
CA ASP A 364 13.92 -10.80 9.53
C ASP A 364 13.50 -9.35 9.25
N ALA A 365 13.93 -8.42 10.10
CA ALA A 365 13.60 -7.00 9.99
C ALA A 365 14.57 -6.23 9.06
N ASP A 366 15.22 -6.92 8.15
CA ASP A 366 16.14 -6.38 7.17
C ASP A 366 15.53 -6.34 5.75
N VAL A 367 16.32 -5.87 4.78
CA VAL A 367 15.88 -5.74 3.38
C VAL A 367 15.62 -7.09 2.72
N ASP A 368 16.33 -8.14 3.11
CA ASP A 368 16.14 -9.48 2.57
C ASP A 368 14.85 -10.11 3.11
N GLY A 369 14.58 -9.97 4.41
CA GLY A 369 13.34 -10.40 5.04
C GLY A 369 12.11 -9.67 4.49
N ALA A 370 12.22 -8.37 4.23
CA ALA A 370 11.17 -7.60 3.57
C ALA A 370 10.90 -8.13 2.16
N HIS A 371 11.95 -8.47 1.39
CA HIS A 371 11.82 -9.06 0.06
C HIS A 371 11.19 -10.46 0.11
N ILE A 372 11.61 -11.32 1.04
CA ILE A 372 11.02 -12.66 1.21
C ILE A 372 9.53 -12.55 1.55
N ARG A 373 9.16 -11.65 2.46
CA ARG A 373 7.76 -11.37 2.81
C ARG A 373 6.96 -10.95 1.58
N THR A 374 7.50 -10.04 0.76
CA THR A 374 6.84 -9.60 -0.48
C THR A 374 6.67 -10.75 -1.47
N LEU A 375 7.67 -11.63 -1.64
CA LEU A 375 7.55 -12.82 -2.49
C LEU A 375 6.46 -13.78 -2.01
N ILE A 376 6.37 -14.03 -0.69
CA ILE A 376 5.34 -14.89 -0.10
C ILE A 376 3.95 -14.25 -0.29
N LEU A 377 3.81 -12.95 -0.04
CA LEU A 377 2.55 -12.23 -0.25
C LEU A 377 2.14 -12.26 -1.73
N THR A 378 3.08 -12.10 -2.67
CA THR A 378 2.83 -12.24 -4.10
C THR A 378 2.29 -13.63 -4.42
N PHE A 379 2.89 -14.69 -3.86
CA PHE A 379 2.41 -16.06 -4.05
C PHE A 379 1.01 -16.27 -3.46
N LEU A 380 0.75 -15.80 -2.25
CA LEU A 380 -0.57 -15.91 -1.61
C LEU A 380 -1.63 -15.13 -2.38
N TYR A 381 -1.32 -13.91 -2.81
CA TYR A 381 -2.24 -13.09 -3.60
C TYR A 381 -2.57 -13.73 -4.95
N ARG A 382 -1.56 -14.23 -5.67
CA ARG A 382 -1.74 -14.79 -7.03
C ARG A 382 -2.36 -16.18 -7.06
N HIS A 383 -2.03 -17.04 -6.10
CA HIS A 383 -2.38 -18.45 -6.15
C HIS A 383 -3.21 -18.97 -4.96
N MET A 384 -3.36 -18.17 -3.91
CA MET A 384 -4.06 -18.55 -2.68
C MET A 384 -4.87 -17.40 -2.09
N ARG A 385 -5.39 -16.53 -2.95
CA ARG A 385 -6.17 -15.36 -2.57
C ARG A 385 -7.31 -15.67 -1.57
N PRO A 386 -8.07 -16.78 -1.68
CA PRO A 386 -9.11 -17.08 -0.70
C PRO A 386 -8.64 -17.13 0.76
N LEU A 387 -7.34 -17.37 1.03
CA LEU A 387 -6.80 -17.29 2.41
C LEU A 387 -6.70 -15.86 2.92
N ILE A 388 -6.41 -14.90 2.03
CA ILE A 388 -6.37 -13.47 2.38
C ILE A 388 -7.81 -12.99 2.62
N ASP A 389 -8.73 -13.32 1.72
CA ASP A 389 -10.14 -12.96 1.80
C ASP A 389 -10.82 -13.56 3.05
N ALA A 390 -10.41 -14.75 3.49
CA ALA A 390 -10.84 -15.39 4.74
C ALA A 390 -10.17 -14.79 6.01
N GLY A 391 -9.20 -13.87 5.85
CA GLY A 391 -8.51 -13.24 6.97
C GLY A 391 -7.50 -14.16 7.70
N TYR A 392 -6.97 -15.18 7.02
CA TYR A 392 -6.07 -16.16 7.62
C TYR A 392 -4.58 -15.78 7.56
N VAL A 393 -4.22 -14.70 6.87
CA VAL A 393 -2.84 -14.29 6.66
C VAL A 393 -2.45 -13.18 7.62
N TYR A 394 -1.32 -13.37 8.32
CA TYR A 394 -0.79 -12.44 9.30
C TYR A 394 0.70 -12.22 9.11
N ILE A 395 1.19 -11.04 9.53
CA ILE A 395 2.61 -10.71 9.60
C ILE A 395 2.98 -10.53 11.06
N ALA A 396 3.96 -11.30 11.54
CA ALA A 396 4.50 -11.11 12.88
C ALA A 396 5.26 -9.78 12.95
N GLN A 397 5.12 -9.10 14.08
CA GLN A 397 5.77 -7.83 14.40
C GLN A 397 6.77 -8.05 15.55
N PRO A 398 7.93 -8.70 15.30
CA PRO A 398 8.94 -8.83 16.35
C PRO A 398 9.48 -7.46 16.75
N PRO A 399 9.87 -7.25 18.01
CA PRO A 399 10.45 -6.00 18.45
C PRO A 399 11.83 -5.78 17.84
N LEU A 400 12.15 -4.51 17.56
CA LEU A 400 13.45 -4.12 17.04
C LEU A 400 14.49 -3.88 18.15
N TYR A 401 14.04 -3.57 19.38
CA TYR A 401 14.89 -3.19 20.48
C TYR A 401 14.63 -4.01 21.73
N ARG A 402 15.70 -4.35 22.44
CA ARG A 402 15.70 -4.79 23.81
C ARG A 402 16.37 -3.70 24.64
N VAL A 403 15.66 -3.15 25.61
CA VAL A 403 16.16 -2.17 26.56
C VAL A 403 16.22 -2.80 27.95
N ARG A 404 17.37 -2.72 28.61
CA ARG A 404 17.59 -3.25 29.94
C ARG A 404 18.04 -2.13 30.87
N LEU A 405 17.36 -2.05 32.02
CA LEU A 405 17.71 -1.17 33.12
C LEU A 405 17.86 -1.99 34.41
N GLY A 406 19.10 -2.26 34.81
CA GLY A 406 19.39 -3.13 35.95
C GLY A 406 18.89 -4.57 35.74
N LYS A 407 17.82 -4.97 36.46
CA LYS A 407 17.19 -6.30 36.32
C LYS A 407 15.96 -6.29 35.43
N GLU A 408 15.42 -5.15 35.14
CA GLU A 408 14.24 -5.01 34.27
C GLU A 408 14.64 -5.02 32.81
N GLN A 409 13.85 -5.71 31.99
CA GLN A 409 14.04 -5.82 30.55
C GLN A 409 12.70 -5.62 29.86
N ILE A 410 12.70 -4.78 28.83
CA ILE A 410 11.54 -4.56 27.98
C ILE A 410 11.92 -4.70 26.50
N TYR A 411 10.91 -4.94 25.67
CA TYR A 411 11.03 -5.03 24.23
C TYR A 411 10.22 -3.92 23.58
N LEU A 412 10.81 -3.24 22.60
CA LEU A 412 10.24 -2.08 21.95
C LEU A 412 10.35 -2.23 20.43
N SER A 413 9.35 -1.73 19.72
CA SER A 413 9.23 -1.93 18.26
C SER A 413 9.70 -0.74 17.43
N LYS A 414 9.84 0.45 18.06
CA LYS A 414 10.14 1.70 17.36
C LYS A 414 11.16 2.52 18.12
N ASP A 415 11.97 3.31 17.39
CA ASP A 415 12.92 4.27 17.98
C ASP A 415 12.24 5.25 18.96
N ALA A 416 11.03 5.74 18.59
CA ALA A 416 10.26 6.64 19.44
C ALA A 416 9.89 6.01 20.80
N GLU A 417 9.60 4.70 20.83
CA GLU A 417 9.30 3.99 22.09
C GLU A 417 10.54 3.87 22.96
N VAL A 418 11.73 3.72 22.36
CA VAL A 418 13.01 3.73 23.08
C VAL A 418 13.28 5.09 23.70
N GLU A 419 13.02 6.17 22.95
CA GLU A 419 13.13 7.54 23.44
C GLU A 419 12.14 7.81 24.58
N ASP A 420 10.85 7.49 24.39
CA ASP A 420 9.82 7.65 25.41
C ASP A 420 10.15 6.88 26.69
N TYR A 421 10.65 5.64 26.56
CA TYR A 421 11.06 4.84 27.73
C TYR A 421 12.28 5.44 28.44
N ALA A 422 13.33 5.79 27.71
CA ALA A 422 14.56 6.34 28.30
C ALA A 422 14.26 7.65 29.05
N VAL A 423 13.52 8.55 28.40
CA VAL A 423 13.08 9.82 29.00
C VAL A 423 12.17 9.59 30.21
N GLY A 424 11.20 8.66 30.08
CA GLY A 424 10.29 8.30 31.16
C GLY A 424 11.00 7.81 32.42
N GLN A 425 12.13 7.10 32.27
CA GLN A 425 12.89 6.54 33.39
C GLN A 425 13.94 7.47 33.97
N ARG A 426 14.48 8.41 33.21
CA ARG A 426 15.72 9.10 33.57
C ARG A 426 15.69 10.62 33.50
N LEU A 427 14.65 11.23 32.93
CA LEU A 427 14.58 12.68 32.71
C LEU A 427 14.72 13.48 34.02
N GLU A 428 14.20 12.99 35.13
CA GLU A 428 14.32 13.65 36.44
C GLU A 428 15.78 13.82 36.93
N GLN A 429 16.71 13.04 36.35
CA GLN A 429 18.15 13.11 36.66
C GLN A 429 18.90 14.05 35.76
N VAL A 430 18.26 14.55 34.67
CA VAL A 430 18.85 15.45 33.69
C VAL A 430 18.63 16.90 34.14
N GLN A 431 19.69 17.67 34.16
CA GLN A 431 19.66 19.09 34.41
C GLN A 431 19.84 19.85 33.08
N VAL A 432 18.97 20.77 32.79
CA VAL A 432 19.09 21.68 31.64
C VAL A 432 19.22 23.10 32.14
N ALA A 433 20.16 23.86 31.60
CA ALA A 433 20.34 25.26 31.87
C ALA A 433 20.56 26.06 30.57
N THR A 434 20.26 27.34 30.67
CA THR A 434 20.60 28.35 29.66
C THR A 434 21.48 29.41 30.27
N ASP A 435 21.99 30.35 29.49
CA ASP A 435 22.73 31.49 30.01
C ASP A 435 21.91 32.34 31.01
N ALA A 436 20.60 32.28 30.95
CA ALA A 436 19.67 32.93 31.85
C ALA A 436 19.44 32.17 33.19
N GLY A 437 19.88 30.93 33.27
CA GLY A 437 19.74 30.07 34.45
C GLY A 437 19.13 28.71 34.18
N PRO A 438 18.78 27.95 35.23
CA PRO A 438 18.21 26.61 35.12
C PRO A 438 16.88 26.62 34.37
N LEU A 439 16.72 25.65 33.46
CA LEU A 439 15.49 25.38 32.72
C LEU A 439 14.91 24.05 33.21
N PRO A 440 13.83 24.04 34.01
CA PRO A 440 13.20 22.77 34.43
C PRO A 440 12.50 22.11 33.26
N VAL A 441 12.94 20.89 32.90
CA VAL A 441 12.34 20.09 31.84
C VAL A 441 11.70 18.87 32.48
N ASP A 442 10.36 18.82 32.42
CA ASP A 442 9.59 17.64 32.77
C ASP A 442 9.18 16.85 31.51
N GLN A 443 8.51 15.72 31.70
CA GLN A 443 8.08 14.86 30.60
C GLN A 443 7.07 15.54 29.65
N GLU A 444 6.22 16.43 30.15
CA GLU A 444 5.22 17.13 29.35
C GLU A 444 5.89 18.18 28.46
N LEU A 445 6.81 18.94 29.03
CA LEU A 445 7.61 19.91 28.26
C LEU A 445 8.46 19.21 27.22
N TYR A 446 9.14 18.10 27.58
CA TYR A 446 9.92 17.31 26.62
C TYR A 446 9.07 16.81 25.44
N ARG A 447 7.90 16.22 25.71
CA ARG A 447 6.96 15.80 24.64
C ARG A 447 6.48 16.96 23.79
N SER A 448 6.31 18.13 24.38
CA SER A 448 5.92 19.36 23.65
C SER A 448 7.02 19.82 22.71
N ILE A 449 8.29 19.76 23.14
CA ILE A 449 9.47 20.02 22.31
C ILE A 449 9.53 19.03 21.15
N VAL A 450 9.43 17.73 21.43
CA VAL A 450 9.47 16.67 20.40
C VAL A 450 8.35 16.85 19.37
N ARG A 451 7.13 17.20 19.82
CA ARG A 451 6.00 17.46 18.94
C ARG A 451 6.27 18.66 18.02
N ALA A 452 6.73 19.79 18.57
CA ALA A 452 7.02 20.97 17.79
C ALA A 452 8.16 20.75 16.78
N LEU A 453 9.21 19.99 17.16
CA LEU A 453 10.28 19.60 16.25
C LEU A 453 9.78 18.67 15.12
N ARG A 454 8.86 17.76 15.41
CA ARG A 454 8.23 16.91 14.37
C ARG A 454 7.38 17.74 13.42
N GLU A 455 6.62 18.73 13.90
CA GLU A 455 5.88 19.67 13.07
C GLU A 455 6.82 20.47 12.17
N GLN A 456 7.98 20.91 12.69
CA GLN A 456 9.03 21.58 11.89
C GLN A 456 9.58 20.65 10.80
N GLU A 457 9.87 19.41 11.12
CA GLU A 457 10.43 18.46 10.16
C GLU A 457 9.44 18.13 9.04
N VAL A 458 8.15 17.93 9.37
CA VAL A 458 7.08 17.74 8.37
C VAL A 458 6.99 18.96 7.45
N ALA A 459 6.95 20.18 8.01
CA ALA A 459 6.89 21.41 7.23
C ALA A 459 8.14 21.59 6.34
N THR A 460 9.33 21.31 6.88
CA THR A 460 10.60 21.38 6.14
C THR A 460 10.61 20.37 4.99
N THR A 461 10.14 19.14 5.23
CA THR A 461 10.08 18.08 4.21
C THR A 461 9.17 18.47 3.06
N ARG A 462 8.06 19.16 3.32
CA ARG A 462 7.16 19.70 2.28
C ARG A 462 7.88 20.75 1.42
N ILE A 463 8.55 21.73 2.05
CA ILE A 463 9.33 22.73 1.32
C ILE A 463 10.45 22.07 0.51
N ARG A 464 11.15 21.10 1.11
CA ARG A 464 12.22 20.32 0.44
C ARG A 464 11.70 19.55 -0.77
N SER A 465 10.51 18.97 -0.67
CA SER A 465 9.89 18.23 -1.76
C SER A 465 9.52 19.11 -2.94
N ALA A 466 9.01 20.31 -2.66
CA ALA A 466 8.55 21.23 -3.69
C ALA A 466 9.69 22.05 -4.32
N HIS A 467 10.73 22.42 -3.53
CA HIS A 467 11.71 23.45 -3.93
C HIS A 467 13.17 23.01 -3.77
N GLY A 468 13.43 21.80 -3.28
CA GLY A 468 14.78 21.27 -3.06
C GLY A 468 15.36 21.49 -1.66
N GLY A 469 16.40 20.70 -1.34
CA GLY A 469 16.98 20.65 0.01
C GLY A 469 17.56 21.97 0.47
N ILE A 470 18.35 22.63 -0.38
CA ILE A 470 19.03 23.88 -0.02
C ILE A 470 18.03 24.99 0.28
N VAL A 471 16.96 25.07 -0.53
CA VAL A 471 15.88 26.05 -0.34
C VAL A 471 15.15 25.81 0.99
N ALA A 472 14.90 24.55 1.34
CA ALA A 472 14.30 24.18 2.62
C ALA A 472 15.20 24.52 3.81
N ASP A 473 16.51 24.33 3.68
CA ASP A 473 17.48 24.66 4.72
C ASP A 473 17.58 26.19 4.92
N LEU A 474 17.55 26.96 3.84
CA LEU A 474 17.48 28.43 3.91
C LEU A 474 16.17 28.89 4.58
N ALA A 475 15.02 28.31 4.21
CA ALA A 475 13.74 28.65 4.81
C ALA A 475 13.66 28.35 6.32
N ARG A 476 14.46 27.41 6.82
CA ARG A 476 14.59 27.09 8.26
C ARG A 476 15.48 28.05 9.04
N HIS A 477 16.15 28.99 8.38
CA HIS A 477 17.09 29.85 9.10
C HIS A 477 16.36 30.63 10.20
N PRO A 478 16.87 30.64 11.45
CA PRO A 478 16.17 31.26 12.60
C PRO A 478 15.78 32.72 12.36
N ALA A 479 16.62 33.49 11.67
CA ALA A 479 16.34 34.90 11.37
C ALA A 479 15.12 35.05 10.46
N LEU A 480 14.91 34.14 9.51
CA LEU A 480 13.73 34.16 8.63
C LEU A 480 12.47 33.69 9.35
N LEU A 481 12.62 32.78 10.33
CA LEU A 481 11.49 32.25 11.10
C LEU A 481 10.99 33.21 12.18
N ALA A 482 11.87 34.05 12.73
CA ALA A 482 11.57 34.96 13.84
C ALA A 482 10.85 36.26 13.44
N ALA A 483 10.90 36.65 12.16
CA ALA A 483 10.38 37.95 11.70
C ALA A 483 9.11 37.80 10.85
N ASP A 484 8.21 38.80 10.94
CA ASP A 484 7.18 39.01 9.95
C ASP A 484 7.85 39.73 8.76
N LEU A 485 8.43 38.92 7.87
CA LEU A 485 9.19 39.47 6.75
C LEU A 485 8.28 39.62 5.53
N GLU A 486 8.15 40.87 5.09
CA GLU A 486 7.69 41.19 3.73
C GLU A 486 8.74 40.73 2.70
N PRO A 487 8.36 40.37 1.48
CA PRO A 487 9.30 39.89 0.46
C PRO A 487 10.56 40.74 0.28
N ASP A 488 10.43 42.07 0.33
CA ASP A 488 11.55 43.00 0.23
C ASP A 488 12.53 42.91 1.41
N ALA A 489 12.03 42.58 2.60
CA ALA A 489 12.86 42.38 3.78
C ALA A 489 13.66 41.08 3.70
N ILE A 490 13.10 40.05 3.06
CA ILE A 490 13.80 38.79 2.80
C ILE A 490 14.96 39.01 1.83
N ALA A 491 14.73 39.73 0.72
CA ALA A 491 15.78 40.09 -0.23
C ALA A 491 16.90 40.88 0.45
N GLY A 492 16.54 41.89 1.24
CA GLY A 492 17.51 42.71 2.00
C GLY A 492 18.31 41.90 3.02
N TRP A 493 17.72 40.86 3.60
CA TRP A 493 18.45 39.95 4.51
C TRP A 493 19.54 39.15 3.78
N PHE A 494 19.24 38.61 2.59
CA PHE A 494 20.23 37.95 1.74
C PHE A 494 21.30 38.92 1.23
N GLU A 495 20.94 40.13 0.78
CA GLU A 495 21.87 41.16 0.32
C GLU A 495 22.81 41.64 1.43
N GLY A 496 22.35 41.60 2.68
CA GLY A 496 23.19 41.90 3.85
C GLY A 496 24.10 40.73 4.29
N GLY A 497 24.19 39.66 3.54
CA GLY A 497 24.99 38.50 3.87
C GLY A 497 24.41 37.65 5.01
N GLY A 498 23.11 37.76 5.27
CA GLY A 498 22.44 37.04 6.38
C GLY A 498 22.46 35.51 6.25
N ALA A 499 22.63 34.98 5.04
CA ALA A 499 22.72 33.55 4.75
C ALA A 499 24.15 33.04 4.58
N ASP A 500 25.15 33.89 4.75
CA ASP A 500 26.58 33.55 4.64
C ASP A 500 27.01 32.71 5.86
N ASP A 501 27.80 31.69 5.60
CA ASP A 501 28.46 30.89 6.63
C ASP A 501 29.96 30.71 6.34
N GLU A 502 30.65 29.92 7.13
CA GLU A 502 32.07 29.64 6.94
C GLU A 502 32.37 28.93 5.60
N ARG A 503 31.42 28.19 5.08
CA ARG A 503 31.55 27.40 3.86
C ARG A 503 31.02 28.08 2.62
N PHE A 504 29.91 28.80 2.73
CA PHE A 504 29.20 29.37 1.59
C PHE A 504 28.98 30.87 1.72
N ALA A 505 29.07 31.55 0.59
CA ALA A 505 28.57 32.90 0.40
C ALA A 505 27.32 32.84 -0.48
N ILE A 506 26.27 33.59 -0.13
CA ILE A 506 25.01 33.65 -0.86
C ILE A 506 24.67 35.06 -1.23
N GLU A 507 24.55 35.34 -2.54
CA GLU A 507 24.27 36.62 -3.11
C GLU A 507 22.96 36.62 -3.88
N VAL A 508 22.18 37.73 -3.81
CA VAL A 508 21.02 37.94 -4.68
C VAL A 508 21.54 38.37 -6.05
N VAL A 509 21.23 37.59 -7.09
CA VAL A 509 21.62 37.92 -8.48
C VAL A 509 20.54 38.74 -9.18
N ALA A 510 19.27 38.37 -8.95
CA ALA A 510 18.12 39.03 -9.51
C ALA A 510 16.88 38.81 -8.64
N THR A 511 15.90 39.67 -8.77
CA THR A 511 14.55 39.51 -8.21
C THR A 511 13.55 39.58 -9.36
N ASP A 512 12.77 38.54 -9.54
CA ASP A 512 11.74 38.49 -10.58
C ASP A 512 10.52 39.34 -10.19
N PRO A 513 9.65 39.73 -11.14
CA PRO A 513 8.47 40.56 -10.86
C PRO A 513 7.47 39.93 -9.89
N ASP A 514 7.48 38.59 -9.71
CA ASP A 514 6.66 37.84 -8.76
C ASP A 514 7.30 37.76 -7.35
N GLY A 515 8.46 38.40 -7.16
CA GLY A 515 9.23 38.37 -5.91
C GLY A 515 10.14 37.14 -5.75
N THR A 516 10.26 36.27 -6.75
CA THR A 516 11.19 35.15 -6.72
C THR A 516 12.64 35.64 -6.73
N LEU A 517 13.45 35.20 -5.77
CA LEU A 517 14.87 35.54 -5.68
C LEU A 517 15.71 34.52 -6.43
N LEU A 518 16.55 34.98 -7.33
CA LEU A 518 17.61 34.21 -7.93
C LEU A 518 18.88 34.38 -7.10
N LEU A 519 19.30 33.34 -6.39
CA LEU A 519 20.45 33.35 -5.49
C LEU A 519 21.65 32.67 -6.14
N ARG A 520 22.83 33.24 -5.95
CA ARG A 520 24.12 32.62 -6.26
C ARG A 520 24.77 32.14 -4.98
N ARG A 521 24.98 30.81 -4.85
CA ARG A 521 25.69 30.21 -3.75
C ARG A 521 27.09 29.84 -4.20
N THR A 522 28.10 30.39 -3.53
CA THR A 522 29.53 30.15 -3.85
C THR A 522 30.19 29.43 -2.69
N GLU A 523 30.78 28.28 -2.93
CA GLU A 523 31.57 27.55 -1.92
C GLU A 523 32.95 28.26 -1.76
N ARG A 524 33.27 28.74 -0.57
CA ARG A 524 34.43 29.57 -0.31
C ARG A 524 35.78 28.85 -0.53
N HIS A 525 35.82 27.56 -0.33
CA HIS A 525 37.06 26.77 -0.47
C HIS A 525 37.35 26.34 -1.91
N THR A 526 36.33 25.96 -2.66
CA THR A 526 36.48 25.42 -4.02
C THR A 526 36.21 26.43 -5.11
N GLY A 527 35.51 27.52 -4.77
CA GLY A 527 34.98 28.48 -5.76
C GLY A 527 33.82 27.91 -6.60
N ALA A 528 33.27 26.76 -6.25
CA ALA A 528 32.13 26.19 -6.96
C ALA A 528 30.89 27.08 -6.80
N VAL A 529 30.22 27.36 -7.91
CA VAL A 529 29.05 28.26 -7.96
C VAL A 529 27.82 27.48 -8.36
N GLU A 530 26.75 27.64 -7.60
CA GLU A 530 25.43 27.10 -7.85
C GLU A 530 24.39 28.21 -7.88
N THR A 531 23.41 28.11 -8.77
CA THR A 531 22.31 29.10 -8.83
C THR A 531 21.04 28.44 -8.31
N LEU A 532 20.37 29.10 -7.39
CA LEU A 532 19.17 28.63 -6.71
C LEU A 532 18.01 29.60 -6.98
N SER A 533 16.83 29.09 -7.21
CA SER A 533 15.59 29.86 -7.27
C SER A 533 14.85 29.75 -5.95
N LEU A 534 14.56 30.86 -5.29
CA LEU A 534 13.81 30.93 -4.03
C LEU A 534 12.49 31.66 -4.29
N PRO A 535 11.40 30.94 -4.58
CA PRO A 535 10.11 31.55 -4.88
C PRO A 535 9.52 32.28 -3.67
N ALA A 536 9.02 33.49 -3.87
CA ALA A 536 8.34 34.28 -2.82
C ALA A 536 7.12 33.56 -2.24
N ALA A 537 6.46 32.73 -3.05
CA ALA A 537 5.31 31.91 -2.64
C ALA A 537 5.60 30.96 -1.49
N ILE A 538 6.86 30.56 -1.27
CA ILE A 538 7.24 29.73 -0.12
C ILE A 538 6.86 30.42 1.18
N PHE A 539 7.16 31.69 1.31
CA PHE A 539 7.01 32.49 2.54
C PHE A 539 5.54 32.82 2.86
N THR A 540 4.65 32.71 1.88
CA THR A 540 3.19 32.88 2.05
C THR A 540 2.46 31.53 2.15
N GLY A 541 3.16 30.39 1.93
CA GLY A 541 2.59 29.04 1.90
C GLY A 541 2.30 28.48 3.29
N GLN A 542 1.37 27.52 3.37
CA GLN A 542 0.98 26.87 4.62
C GLN A 542 2.15 26.12 5.29
N ALA A 543 3.03 25.50 4.52
CA ALA A 543 4.20 24.81 5.05
C ALA A 543 5.14 25.77 5.81
N TYR A 544 5.38 26.95 5.25
CA TYR A 544 6.20 27.96 5.92
C TYR A 544 5.50 28.57 7.15
N ALA A 545 4.19 28.78 7.08
CA ALA A 545 3.41 29.24 8.23
C ALA A 545 3.47 28.22 9.38
N ALA A 546 3.36 26.91 9.09
CA ALA A 546 3.53 25.85 10.07
C ALA A 546 4.94 25.80 10.65
N LEU A 547 5.96 25.98 9.80
CA LEU A 547 7.37 26.04 10.22
C LEU A 547 7.63 27.22 11.18
N ARG A 548 7.09 28.40 10.90
CA ARG A 548 7.16 29.57 11.78
C ARG A 548 6.43 29.36 13.08
N SER A 549 5.19 28.84 13.04
CA SER A 549 4.38 28.57 14.22
C SER A 549 5.06 27.59 15.17
N SER A 550 5.62 26.48 14.64
CA SER A 550 6.34 25.51 15.45
C SER A 550 7.65 26.08 16.03
N HIS A 551 8.35 26.93 15.26
CA HIS A 551 9.55 27.63 15.77
C HIS A 551 9.21 28.61 16.90
N ALA A 552 8.18 29.44 16.70
CA ALA A 552 7.70 30.37 17.74
C ALA A 552 7.30 29.62 19.02
N ARG A 553 6.64 28.49 18.89
CA ARG A 553 6.28 27.63 20.01
C ARG A 553 7.51 27.07 20.75
N LEU A 554 8.56 26.65 20.03
CA LEU A 554 9.81 26.22 20.67
C LEU A 554 10.50 27.35 21.42
N LEU A 555 10.52 28.56 20.88
CA LEU A 555 11.04 29.74 21.57
C LEU A 555 10.23 30.08 22.81
N GLU A 556 8.92 29.92 22.80
CA GLU A 556 8.05 30.13 23.95
C GLU A 556 8.30 29.07 25.04
N LEU A 557 8.48 27.79 24.64
CA LEU A 557 8.67 26.67 25.55
C LEU A 557 10.02 26.71 26.27
N VAL A 558 11.12 26.96 25.55
CA VAL A 558 12.48 26.78 26.07
C VAL A 558 13.45 27.92 25.77
N GLY A 559 13.05 28.92 25.00
CA GLY A 559 13.90 30.02 24.58
C GLY A 559 14.84 29.69 23.40
N PRO A 560 15.72 30.62 23.00
CA PRO A 560 16.55 30.45 21.80
C PRO A 560 17.82 29.58 22.00
N GLY A 561 18.21 29.27 23.23
CA GLY A 561 19.48 28.66 23.58
C GLY A 561 20.65 29.68 23.59
N PRO A 562 21.91 29.26 23.73
CA PRO A 562 22.37 27.87 23.85
C PRO A 562 21.92 27.18 25.14
N PHE A 563 21.95 25.83 25.13
CA PHE A 563 21.52 25.01 26.25
C PHE A 563 22.69 24.18 26.77
N HIS A 564 22.79 24.03 28.10
CA HIS A 564 23.73 23.14 28.79
C HIS A 564 22.93 22.01 29.40
N VAL A 565 23.22 20.77 28.99
CA VAL A 565 22.54 19.57 29.43
C VAL A 565 23.51 18.71 30.24
N ALA A 566 23.16 18.33 31.46
CA ALA A 566 24.05 17.53 32.33
C ALA A 566 23.29 16.43 33.02
N GLN A 567 23.96 15.26 33.19
CA GLN A 567 23.52 14.17 34.06
C GLN A 567 24.73 13.46 34.65
N GLY A 568 24.91 13.54 35.93
CA GLY A 568 26.05 12.94 36.62
C GLY A 568 27.40 13.50 36.16
N ARG A 569 28.14 12.72 35.34
CA ARG A 569 29.43 13.14 34.74
C ARG A 569 29.30 13.47 33.24
N LYS A 570 28.15 13.30 32.69
CA LYS A 570 27.90 13.53 31.27
C LYS A 570 27.37 14.96 31.11
N GLU A 571 28.02 15.74 30.26
CA GLU A 571 27.67 17.10 29.97
C GLU A 571 27.67 17.29 28.44
N ALA A 572 26.77 18.08 27.89
CA ALA A 572 26.68 18.41 26.50
C ALA A 572 26.16 19.85 26.31
N ASP A 573 26.77 20.58 25.41
CA ASP A 573 26.28 21.86 24.95
C ASP A 573 25.44 21.67 23.68
N ALA A 574 24.28 22.30 23.64
CA ALA A 574 23.34 22.17 22.55
C ALA A 574 23.02 23.57 21.96
N VAL A 575 23.27 23.71 20.67
CA VAL A 575 22.90 24.90 19.92
C VAL A 575 21.65 24.59 19.09
N GLY A 576 20.53 25.23 19.52
CA GLY A 576 19.23 25.00 18.91
C GLY A 576 18.42 23.83 19.50
N HIS A 577 17.15 23.81 19.16
CA HIS A 577 16.15 22.97 19.82
C HIS A 577 16.28 21.46 19.50
N ALA A 578 16.70 21.13 18.27
CA ALA A 578 16.95 19.74 17.89
C ALA A 578 18.14 19.17 18.68
N ALA A 579 19.25 19.92 18.79
CA ALA A 579 20.40 19.54 19.57
C ALA A 579 20.05 19.41 21.07
N LEU A 580 19.18 20.27 21.60
CA LEU A 580 18.67 20.15 22.97
C LEU A 580 17.96 18.82 23.20
N ARG A 581 17.01 18.45 22.31
CA ARG A 581 16.31 17.15 22.37
C ARG A 581 17.30 15.99 22.36
N ASP A 582 18.25 16.02 21.43
CA ASP A 582 19.24 14.95 21.27
C ASP A 582 20.17 14.83 22.50
N ALA A 583 20.62 15.96 23.07
CA ALA A 583 21.44 15.98 24.28
C ALA A 583 20.67 15.45 25.51
N ILE A 584 19.41 15.81 25.68
CA ILE A 584 18.56 15.27 26.77
C ILE A 584 18.39 13.76 26.58
N PHE A 585 18.05 13.30 25.37
CA PHE A 585 17.87 11.88 25.09
C PHE A 585 19.18 11.09 25.31
N ASP A 586 20.31 11.63 24.86
CA ASP A 586 21.63 11.00 25.06
C ASP A 586 22.01 10.91 26.54
N CYS A 587 21.64 11.90 27.34
CA CYS A 587 21.78 11.80 28.78
C CYS A 587 20.88 10.71 29.35
N CYS A 588 19.60 10.65 28.94
CA CYS A 588 18.65 9.65 29.40
C CYS A 588 19.04 8.21 29.04
N LYS A 589 19.82 8.00 27.98
CA LYS A 589 20.37 6.67 27.64
C LYS A 589 21.45 6.17 28.62
N ASP A 590 22.06 7.05 29.40
CA ASP A 590 23.15 6.64 30.29
C ASP A 590 22.66 5.59 31.31
N GLY A 591 23.37 4.44 31.38
CA GLY A 591 23.00 3.31 32.21
C GLY A 591 21.87 2.42 31.68
N LEU A 592 21.36 2.66 30.46
CA LEU A 592 20.52 1.73 29.73
C LEU A 592 21.37 0.85 28.79
N GLU A 593 21.15 -0.45 28.83
CA GLU A 593 21.68 -1.37 27.83
C GLU A 593 20.66 -1.50 26.68
N ILE A 594 20.88 -0.79 25.60
CA ILE A 594 20.02 -0.83 24.42
C ILE A 594 20.66 -1.76 23.38
N SER A 595 19.96 -2.82 23.00
CA SER A 595 20.37 -3.76 21.95
C SER A 595 19.35 -3.72 20.83
N ARG A 596 19.80 -3.53 19.58
CA ARG A 596 18.94 -3.62 18.39
C ARG A 596 19.08 -5.01 17.78
N PHE A 597 17.94 -5.67 17.53
CA PHE A 597 17.90 -6.93 16.78
C PHE A 597 17.85 -6.64 15.29
N LYS A 598 18.76 -7.22 14.51
CA LYS A 598 18.75 -7.14 13.05
C LYS A 598 17.95 -8.28 12.43
N GLY A 599 17.90 -9.43 13.09
CA GLY A 599 17.18 -10.60 12.62
C GLY A 599 16.70 -11.50 13.75
N LEU A 600 15.74 -12.36 13.43
CA LEU A 600 15.15 -13.35 14.34
C LEU A 600 16.19 -14.37 14.88
N GLY A 601 17.23 -14.62 14.12
CA GLY A 601 18.32 -15.50 14.50
C GLY A 601 19.20 -14.97 15.65
N GLU A 602 19.08 -13.69 16.01
CA GLU A 602 19.75 -13.07 17.15
C GLU A 602 18.98 -13.25 18.47
N MET A 603 17.71 -13.66 18.37
CA MET A 603 16.86 -13.94 19.52
C MET A 603 17.04 -15.39 19.99
N ASN A 604 17.07 -15.63 21.29
CA ASN A 604 16.92 -16.98 21.84
C ASN A 604 15.43 -17.41 21.83
N ALA A 605 15.17 -18.68 22.09
CA ALA A 605 13.81 -19.22 22.04
C ALA A 605 12.83 -18.59 23.04
N GLU A 606 13.30 -18.19 24.23
CA GLU A 606 12.46 -17.51 25.23
C GLU A 606 12.08 -16.11 24.75
N GLN A 607 13.04 -15.35 24.23
CA GLN A 607 12.81 -14.02 23.68
C GLN A 607 11.84 -14.07 22.50
N LEU A 608 12.03 -14.99 21.57
CA LEU A 608 11.16 -15.15 20.41
C LEU A 608 9.73 -15.58 20.81
N ARG A 609 9.61 -16.45 21.82
CA ARG A 609 8.31 -16.84 22.38
C ARG A 609 7.58 -15.62 22.92
N ASP A 610 8.23 -14.89 23.83
CA ASP A 610 7.61 -13.81 24.59
C ASP A 610 7.25 -12.60 23.72
N THR A 611 7.92 -12.42 22.57
CA THR A 611 7.74 -11.23 21.75
C THR A 611 6.97 -11.46 20.45
N ALA A 612 7.09 -12.66 19.84
CA ALA A 612 6.56 -12.92 18.50
C ALA A 612 5.63 -14.12 18.40
N MET A 613 5.63 -15.04 19.39
CA MET A 613 4.87 -16.28 19.28
C MET A 613 3.79 -16.45 20.37
N ALA A 614 3.99 -16.00 21.60
CA ALA A 614 2.99 -16.16 22.65
C ALA A 614 1.76 -15.29 22.38
N PRO A 615 0.53 -15.85 22.38
CA PRO A 615 -0.69 -15.11 22.04
C PRO A 615 -0.96 -13.88 22.94
N ALA A 616 -0.50 -13.92 24.20
CA ALA A 616 -0.73 -12.85 25.16
C ALA A 616 0.14 -11.60 24.94
N THR A 617 1.29 -11.73 24.27
CA THR A 617 2.31 -10.68 24.19
C THR A 617 2.74 -10.30 22.80
N ARG A 618 2.52 -11.20 21.83
CA ARG A 618 2.87 -10.96 20.41
C ARG A 618 1.95 -9.93 19.77
N THR A 619 2.48 -9.22 18.79
CA THR A 619 1.69 -8.39 17.88
C THR A 619 1.68 -9.01 16.49
N LEU A 620 0.49 -9.22 15.93
CA LEU A 620 0.27 -9.70 14.57
C LEU A 620 -0.50 -8.65 13.77
N LEU A 621 0.00 -8.33 12.58
CA LEU A 621 -0.71 -7.51 11.61
C LEU A 621 -1.49 -8.45 10.67
N GLN A 622 -2.81 -8.35 10.65
CA GLN A 622 -3.63 -9.09 9.69
C GLN A 622 -3.49 -8.47 8.30
N VAL A 623 -3.28 -9.29 7.30
CA VAL A 623 -3.25 -8.85 5.90
C VAL A 623 -4.67 -8.75 5.39
N THR A 624 -5.07 -7.54 5.05
CA THR A 624 -6.37 -7.23 4.43
C THR A 624 -6.16 -6.70 3.02
N MET A 625 -7.19 -6.76 2.21
CA MET A 625 -7.17 -6.24 0.85
C MET A 625 -8.38 -5.35 0.63
N GLU A 626 -8.13 -4.04 0.52
CA GLU A 626 -9.17 -3.05 0.30
C GLU A 626 -9.54 -2.95 -1.19
N SER A 627 -8.53 -3.02 -2.04
CA SER A 627 -8.68 -2.93 -3.49
C SER A 627 -7.86 -3.98 -4.23
N ALA A 628 -8.55 -4.88 -4.94
CA ALA A 628 -7.88 -5.90 -5.74
C ALA A 628 -7.14 -5.32 -6.95
N ALA A 629 -7.64 -4.24 -7.55
CA ALA A 629 -7.02 -3.61 -8.71
C ALA A 629 -5.72 -2.90 -8.35
N GLU A 630 -5.70 -2.19 -7.21
CA GLU A 630 -4.48 -1.53 -6.73
C GLU A 630 -3.44 -2.54 -6.26
N ALA A 631 -3.87 -3.59 -5.57
CA ALA A 631 -2.98 -4.68 -5.20
C ALA A 631 -2.36 -5.33 -6.44
N ASP A 632 -3.15 -5.57 -7.49
CA ASP A 632 -2.65 -6.09 -8.78
C ASP A 632 -1.61 -5.15 -9.40
N ALA A 633 -1.93 -3.86 -9.51
CA ALA A 633 -1.02 -2.85 -10.06
C ALA A 633 0.29 -2.78 -9.24
N LEU A 634 0.19 -2.78 -7.91
CA LEU A 634 1.35 -2.73 -7.02
C LEU A 634 2.24 -3.98 -7.17
N PHE A 635 1.67 -5.19 -7.22
CA PHE A 635 2.44 -6.40 -7.45
C PHE A 635 3.09 -6.42 -8.84
N VAL A 636 2.40 -5.95 -9.88
CA VAL A 636 2.99 -5.82 -11.23
C VAL A 636 4.16 -4.84 -11.21
N THR A 637 4.00 -3.67 -10.62
CA THR A 637 5.07 -2.66 -10.53
C THR A 637 6.27 -3.16 -9.75
N LEU A 638 6.05 -3.71 -8.54
CA LEU A 638 7.14 -4.12 -7.66
C LEU A 638 7.79 -5.44 -8.10
N MET A 639 7.00 -6.40 -8.57
CA MET A 639 7.44 -7.78 -8.79
C MET A 639 7.44 -8.18 -10.28
N GLY A 640 6.85 -7.39 -11.17
CA GLY A 640 6.79 -7.62 -12.61
C GLY A 640 8.10 -7.39 -13.35
N ASP A 641 8.10 -7.60 -14.67
CA ASP A 641 9.31 -7.53 -15.50
C ASP A 641 9.72 -6.10 -15.86
N GLN A 642 8.81 -5.12 -15.78
CA GLN A 642 9.07 -3.73 -16.12
C GLN A 642 9.94 -3.06 -15.05
N VAL A 643 11.17 -2.72 -15.44
CA VAL A 643 12.15 -2.12 -14.53
C VAL A 643 11.89 -0.62 -14.36
N GLU A 644 11.46 0.05 -15.44
CA GLU A 644 11.28 1.52 -15.45
C GLU A 644 10.17 1.96 -14.50
N GLU A 645 9.01 1.30 -14.54
CA GLU A 645 7.89 1.60 -13.61
C GLU A 645 8.26 1.40 -12.15
N ARG A 646 9.03 0.33 -11.87
CA ARG A 646 9.56 0.09 -10.52
C ARG A 646 10.52 1.18 -10.09
N ARG A 647 11.35 1.66 -11.00
CA ARG A 647 12.28 2.76 -10.75
C ARG A 647 11.56 4.06 -10.45
N GLU A 648 10.56 4.41 -11.28
CA GLU A 648 9.70 5.58 -11.04
C GLU A 648 8.96 5.48 -9.70
N PHE A 649 8.45 4.30 -9.36
CA PHE A 649 7.82 4.05 -8.06
C PHE A 649 8.81 4.28 -6.91
N ILE A 650 10.03 3.72 -7.01
CA ILE A 650 11.08 3.91 -5.99
C ILE A 650 11.46 5.38 -5.88
N GLU A 651 11.64 6.09 -7.00
CA GLU A 651 12.01 7.50 -7.02
C GLU A 651 10.90 8.38 -6.41
N SER A 652 9.64 8.12 -6.72
CA SER A 652 8.49 8.87 -6.17
C SER A 652 8.26 8.62 -4.68
N HIS A 653 8.52 7.40 -4.19
CA HIS A 653 8.33 7.01 -2.78
C HIS A 653 9.62 6.93 -1.97
N ALA A 654 10.77 7.34 -2.54
CA ALA A 654 12.07 7.27 -1.87
C ALA A 654 12.11 8.04 -0.53
N ARG A 655 11.24 9.04 -0.38
CA ARG A 655 11.14 9.86 0.83
C ARG A 655 10.31 9.22 1.93
N ASP A 656 9.41 8.31 1.58
CA ASP A 656 8.56 7.59 2.52
C ASP A 656 9.28 6.37 3.11
N ALA A 657 10.38 5.98 2.48
CA ALA A 657 11.19 4.84 2.91
C ALA A 657 11.85 5.13 4.27
N GLN A 658 11.50 4.34 5.26
CA GLN A 658 12.08 4.37 6.61
C GLN A 658 12.90 3.09 6.85
N GLY A 659 14.03 3.23 7.56
CA GLY A 659 14.82 2.06 7.98
C GLY A 659 15.63 1.40 6.86
N ILE A 660 16.00 2.13 5.84
CA ILE A 660 16.94 1.64 4.81
C ILE A 660 18.31 1.56 5.46
N ASP A 661 18.83 0.34 5.63
CA ASP A 661 20.24 0.13 5.96
C ASP A 661 21.08 0.50 4.72
N VAL A 662 21.73 1.66 4.74
CA VAL A 662 22.71 2.12 3.75
C VAL A 662 24.09 1.87 4.29
#